data_707f5f0ac6ead2a5cd19076888527389
#
_entry.id   707f5f0ac6ead2a5cd19076888527389
#
_cell.length_a   1.000
_cell.length_b   1.000
_cell.length_c   1.000
_cell.angle_alpha   90.00
_cell.angle_beta   90.00
_cell.angle_gamma   90.00
#
_symmetry.space_group_name_H-M   'P 1'
#
loop_
_entity.id
_entity.type
_entity.pdbx_description
1 polymer ?
#
loop_
_entity_poly.entity_id
_entity_poly.type
_entity_poly.pdbx_seq_one_letter_code
_entity_poly.pdbx_strand_id
1 'polypeptide(L)'
;MSEELELDFSPPPDGEYLTLGDYAERAYLDYAVSVVKSRALPDVTDGQKPVQRRILYAMHEMGLAADAKPVKSARVVGDVLGKYHPHGDSSAYEALVRLAQDFSMRYPLIDGQGNFGSRDGDGAAAMRYTEARLTPIARLLLDEIDQGTVDFIPNYDGSFEEPKSLPVRLPFVLLNGASGIAVGMATEIPPHNLREVTQAAIELIRNPSLDHAALMARMPGPDFPGGGQVISSPAEISAAYETGRGSLKVRARWKIEELARGQWQLVITELPPGTSSQKVLEEIEELTNPKVKLGKKTLTPEQLQTKQSLLALLDAVRDESGKDSPVRLVFEPKSSRIDQTEFVNTLLAYTSLESSAPINLVMIGADGRPRQKGLGEILREWIGYRFATVTRRTRFRLSKVQDRIHILEGRMIVFLNLDEVIRIIRESDEPKAALIAAFGLSQRQADDILEIRLRQLARLEKIKIEKELGELRDEKTRLEELLGSEVAMKRLIIKEIEADAKQFGDARRTLIQQDKRATFEARIVDEPVTVVVSQRGWVRALKGHGLEAAGFTFKAGDSLYAAFQCRTPDTLVAWGSNGRVYSVPVAALPGGRGDGVPVTSLIELEAGTHLMHYFAAPLEQPLLLASSNGFGFIARIGDMISRVKAGKSFMTIDAGARPLAPMPVWSDASQVACLALGAKDETRLLVFGLDEMKMLSSGGRGVTLIGLDGNEQLLQALAIGQAGLVLSGAGRSGKPQQQILVGGALAPYVGKRARRGKSPAIKFKVAGMRPVLPGQPA
;
A
#
# COMPACT_ATOMS: atom_id res chain seq x y z
N MET A 1 27.77 28.66 -51.14
CA MET A 1 27.09 27.55 -51.82
C MET A 1 26.81 26.53 -50.74
N SER A 2 25.57 26.47 -50.28
CA SER A 2 25.07 25.46 -49.35
C SER A 2 24.67 24.26 -50.18
N GLU A 3 25.41 23.17 -50.06
CA GLU A 3 24.93 21.86 -50.52
C GLU A 3 23.75 21.44 -49.64
N GLU A 4 22.56 21.52 -50.21
CA GLU A 4 21.40 20.82 -49.66
C GLU A 4 21.65 19.32 -49.85
N LEU A 5 21.84 18.60 -48.71
CA LEU A 5 21.79 17.16 -48.67
C LEU A 5 20.34 16.73 -48.98
N GLU A 6 20.08 16.40 -50.27
CA GLU A 6 18.86 15.64 -50.60
C GLU A 6 18.94 14.28 -49.95
N LEU A 7 18.16 14.12 -48.89
CA LEU A 7 17.90 12.80 -48.27
C LEU A 7 17.09 11.98 -49.27
N ASP A 8 17.72 10.98 -49.86
CA ASP A 8 17.05 9.99 -50.72
C ASP A 8 16.14 9.09 -49.85
N PHE A 9 14.84 9.34 -49.95
CA PHE A 9 13.80 8.54 -49.32
C PHE A 9 13.34 7.36 -50.20
N SER A 10 14.09 6.98 -51.21
CA SER A 10 13.77 5.83 -52.07
C SER A 10 13.90 4.54 -51.24
N PRO A 11 12.88 3.67 -51.22
CA PRO A 11 12.95 2.43 -50.48
C PRO A 11 14.03 1.52 -51.10
N PRO A 12 14.85 0.85 -50.26
CA PRO A 12 15.83 -0.11 -50.79
C PRO A 12 15.10 -1.26 -51.53
N PRO A 13 15.60 -1.72 -52.65
CA PRO A 13 15.02 -2.86 -53.35
C PRO A 13 15.23 -4.14 -52.52
N ASP A 14 14.18 -4.91 -52.27
CA ASP A 14 14.17 -6.21 -51.57
C ASP A 14 14.41 -6.18 -50.06
N GLY A 15 13.74 -5.32 -49.31
CA GLY A 15 13.71 -5.33 -47.86
C GLY A 15 12.30 -5.59 -47.32
N GLU A 16 12.17 -6.42 -46.28
CA GLU A 16 10.98 -6.50 -45.48
C GLU A 16 10.74 -5.09 -44.83
N TYR A 17 9.71 -4.40 -45.31
CA TYR A 17 9.33 -3.09 -44.77
C TYR A 17 8.61 -3.29 -43.46
N LEU A 18 9.23 -2.91 -42.35
CA LEU A 18 8.55 -2.72 -41.10
C LEU A 18 7.87 -1.36 -41.13
N THR A 19 6.57 -1.32 -40.87
CA THR A 19 5.90 -0.03 -40.64
C THR A 19 6.52 0.68 -39.42
N LEU A 20 6.48 2.00 -39.39
CA LEU A 20 6.95 2.76 -38.19
C LEU A 20 6.24 2.29 -36.91
N GLY A 21 4.97 1.88 -37.02
CA GLY A 21 4.20 1.31 -35.90
C GLY A 21 4.78 0.01 -35.42
N ASP A 22 5.04 -0.95 -36.31
CA ASP A 22 5.61 -2.26 -35.97
C ASP A 22 7.03 -2.14 -35.40
N TYR A 23 7.83 -1.24 -35.98
CA TYR A 23 9.17 -0.93 -35.43
C TYR A 23 9.09 -0.36 -34.02
N ALA A 24 8.22 0.63 -33.79
CA ALA A 24 8.05 1.25 -32.48
C ALA A 24 7.54 0.25 -31.43
N GLU A 25 6.60 -0.63 -31.81
CA GLU A 25 6.09 -1.69 -30.95
C GLU A 25 7.19 -2.68 -30.55
N ARG A 26 7.97 -3.18 -31.53
CA ARG A 26 9.10 -4.09 -31.25
C ARG A 26 10.17 -3.44 -30.40
N ALA A 27 10.59 -2.22 -30.74
CA ALA A 27 11.60 -1.48 -29.97
C ALA A 27 11.13 -1.19 -28.55
N TYR A 28 9.83 -0.85 -28.37
CA TYR A 28 9.27 -0.63 -27.04
C TYR A 28 9.18 -1.94 -26.24
N LEU A 29 8.81 -3.05 -26.86
CA LEU A 29 8.77 -4.36 -26.21
C LEU A 29 10.17 -4.80 -25.76
N ASP A 30 11.18 -4.67 -26.64
CA ASP A 30 12.57 -4.99 -26.31
C ASP A 30 13.09 -4.13 -25.17
N TYR A 31 12.80 -2.83 -25.22
CA TYR A 31 13.11 -1.91 -24.11
C TYR A 31 12.40 -2.34 -22.81
N ALA A 32 11.10 -2.65 -22.87
CA ALA A 32 10.34 -3.08 -21.71
C ALA A 32 10.90 -4.36 -21.09
N VAL A 33 11.21 -5.37 -21.92
CA VAL A 33 11.84 -6.62 -21.47
C VAL A 33 13.21 -6.37 -20.85
N SER A 34 14.02 -5.51 -21.47
CA SER A 34 15.33 -5.12 -20.93
C SER A 34 15.22 -4.45 -19.56
N VAL A 35 14.29 -3.47 -19.40
CA VAL A 35 14.06 -2.81 -18.10
C VAL A 35 13.62 -3.80 -17.02
N VAL A 36 12.74 -4.73 -17.36
CA VAL A 36 12.27 -5.76 -16.44
C VAL A 36 13.40 -6.69 -16.01
N LYS A 37 14.13 -7.29 -16.97
CA LYS A 37 15.15 -8.31 -16.70
C LYS A 37 16.48 -7.76 -16.20
N SER A 38 16.89 -6.59 -16.69
CA SER A 38 18.26 -6.09 -16.51
C SER A 38 18.38 -4.87 -15.59
N ARG A 39 17.27 -4.37 -15.02
CA ARG A 39 17.32 -3.13 -14.25
C ARG A 39 16.46 -3.11 -12.99
N ALA A 40 15.16 -3.40 -13.10
CA ALA A 40 14.18 -3.01 -12.08
C ALA A 40 13.86 -4.10 -11.06
N LEU A 41 13.81 -5.37 -11.46
CA LEU A 41 13.38 -6.46 -10.61
C LEU A 41 14.58 -7.21 -10.00
N PRO A 42 14.47 -7.67 -8.74
CA PRO A 42 15.45 -8.57 -8.13
C PRO A 42 15.27 -9.99 -8.66
N ASP A 43 16.32 -10.78 -8.61
CA ASP A 43 16.27 -12.22 -8.88
C ASP A 43 15.93 -12.99 -7.58
N VAL A 44 15.08 -14.02 -7.69
CA VAL A 44 14.70 -14.85 -6.53
C VAL A 44 15.89 -15.61 -5.96
N THR A 45 16.87 -15.93 -6.79
CA THR A 45 18.04 -16.74 -6.43
C THR A 45 18.97 -15.98 -5.49
N ASP A 46 19.34 -14.75 -5.81
CA ASP A 46 20.31 -13.97 -5.03
C ASP A 46 19.76 -12.68 -4.42
N GLY A 47 18.51 -12.30 -4.74
CA GLY A 47 17.88 -11.09 -4.21
C GLY A 47 18.43 -9.79 -4.77
N GLN A 48 19.32 -9.84 -5.78
CA GLN A 48 20.02 -8.67 -6.28
C GLN A 48 19.46 -8.21 -7.63
N LYS A 49 19.46 -6.89 -7.83
CA LYS A 49 19.36 -6.32 -9.16
C LYS A 49 20.72 -6.41 -9.87
N PRO A 50 20.77 -6.40 -11.21
CA PRO A 50 22.04 -6.51 -11.93
C PRO A 50 23.12 -5.51 -11.49
N VAL A 51 22.76 -4.24 -11.28
CA VAL A 51 23.72 -3.23 -10.81
C VAL A 51 24.28 -3.55 -9.42
N GLN A 52 23.44 -4.04 -8.51
CA GLN A 52 23.86 -4.44 -7.16
C GLN A 52 24.80 -5.64 -7.20
N ARG A 53 24.47 -6.67 -8.00
CA ARG A 53 25.29 -7.85 -8.21
C ARG A 53 26.67 -7.47 -8.75
N ARG A 54 26.72 -6.59 -9.75
CA ARG A 54 27.97 -6.08 -10.36
C ARG A 54 28.83 -5.29 -9.37
N ILE A 55 28.21 -4.46 -8.53
CA ILE A 55 28.95 -3.74 -7.47
C ILE A 55 29.56 -4.71 -6.48
N LEU A 56 28.79 -5.67 -5.97
CA LEU A 56 29.28 -6.66 -4.99
C LEU A 56 30.39 -7.53 -5.58
N TYR A 57 30.23 -7.96 -6.83
CA TYR A 57 31.24 -8.77 -7.52
C TYR A 57 32.53 -7.96 -7.78
N ALA A 58 32.43 -6.74 -8.28
CA ALA A 58 33.60 -5.87 -8.46
C ALA A 58 34.34 -5.63 -7.13
N MET A 59 33.63 -5.42 -6.03
CA MET A 59 34.25 -5.26 -4.72
C MET A 59 34.92 -6.55 -4.23
N HIS A 60 34.39 -7.72 -4.56
CA HIS A 60 34.99 -9.01 -4.30
C HIS A 60 36.32 -9.17 -5.09
N GLU A 61 36.28 -8.90 -6.41
CA GLU A 61 37.48 -8.93 -7.28
C GLU A 61 38.59 -7.96 -6.81
N MET A 62 38.18 -6.81 -6.29
CA MET A 62 39.12 -5.83 -5.71
C MET A 62 39.66 -6.24 -4.33
N GLY A 63 39.23 -7.37 -3.76
CA GLY A 63 39.64 -7.84 -2.43
C GLY A 63 39.12 -6.94 -1.30
N LEU A 64 38.01 -6.26 -1.44
CA LEU A 64 37.46 -5.34 -0.45
C LEU A 64 36.58 -6.06 0.60
N ALA A 65 37.13 -7.13 1.20
CA ALA A 65 36.47 -7.84 2.30
C ALA A 65 36.26 -6.94 3.54
N ALA A 66 35.49 -7.40 4.51
CA ALA A 66 35.14 -6.63 5.70
C ALA A 66 36.34 -6.20 6.57
N ASP A 67 37.41 -6.95 6.54
CA ASP A 67 38.69 -6.68 7.23
C ASP A 67 39.67 -5.88 6.37
N ALA A 68 39.41 -5.71 5.08
CA ALA A 68 40.26 -4.92 4.19
C ALA A 68 40.16 -3.42 4.49
N LYS A 69 41.17 -2.67 4.08
CA LYS A 69 41.15 -1.21 4.12
C LYS A 69 40.10 -0.69 3.11
N PRO A 70 39.19 0.19 3.52
CA PRO A 70 38.21 0.77 2.58
C PRO A 70 38.91 1.63 1.51
N VAL A 71 38.29 1.71 0.35
CA VAL A 71 38.79 2.53 -0.78
C VAL A 71 37.75 3.58 -1.15
N LYS A 72 38.19 4.63 -1.85
CA LYS A 72 37.27 5.67 -2.36
C LYS A 72 36.15 5.03 -3.19
N SER A 73 34.92 5.43 -2.93
CA SER A 73 33.75 4.95 -3.68
C SER A 73 33.90 5.20 -5.19
N ALA A 74 34.54 6.29 -5.58
CA ALA A 74 34.85 6.58 -6.97
C ALA A 74 35.71 5.50 -7.65
N ARG A 75 36.59 4.80 -6.92
CA ARG A 75 37.39 3.68 -7.45
C ARG A 75 36.48 2.48 -7.72
N VAL A 76 35.59 2.15 -6.79
CA VAL A 76 34.63 1.05 -6.96
C VAL A 76 33.72 1.32 -8.15
N VAL A 77 33.13 2.54 -8.22
CA VAL A 77 32.25 2.95 -9.33
C VAL A 77 32.99 2.87 -10.66
N GLY A 78 34.23 3.36 -10.71
CA GLY A 78 35.06 3.31 -11.92
C GLY A 78 35.32 1.87 -12.41
N ASP A 79 35.60 0.94 -11.50
CA ASP A 79 35.82 -0.48 -11.84
C ASP A 79 34.52 -1.14 -12.34
N VAL A 80 33.38 -0.85 -11.68
CA VAL A 80 32.06 -1.34 -12.09
C VAL A 80 31.68 -0.86 -13.49
N LEU A 81 31.88 0.42 -13.79
CA LEU A 81 31.56 1.00 -15.09
C LEU A 81 32.46 0.47 -16.21
N GLY A 82 33.77 0.38 -15.90
CA GLY A 82 34.75 -0.08 -16.87
C GLY A 82 34.63 -1.53 -17.26
N LYS A 83 34.20 -2.38 -16.32
CA LYS A 83 34.16 -3.83 -16.55
C LYS A 83 32.76 -4.41 -16.80
N TYR A 84 31.73 -3.90 -16.11
CA TYR A 84 30.46 -4.63 -16.02
C TYR A 84 29.20 -3.83 -16.37
N HIS A 85 29.19 -2.49 -16.09
CA HIS A 85 27.93 -1.73 -16.11
C HIS A 85 28.03 -0.45 -16.94
N PRO A 86 27.80 -0.51 -18.29
CA PRO A 86 27.99 0.62 -19.20
C PRO A 86 26.87 1.66 -19.10
N HIS A 87 26.65 2.21 -17.91
CA HIS A 87 25.62 3.23 -17.62
C HIS A 87 26.23 4.42 -16.86
N GLY A 88 25.43 5.44 -16.54
CA GLY A 88 25.91 6.61 -15.82
C GLY A 88 26.50 6.31 -14.43
N ASP A 89 27.58 7.00 -14.09
CA ASP A 89 28.28 6.86 -12.80
C ASP A 89 27.40 7.17 -11.61
N SER A 90 26.52 8.16 -11.72
CA SER A 90 25.56 8.53 -10.68
C SER A 90 24.67 7.36 -10.30
N SER A 91 24.14 6.60 -11.27
CA SER A 91 23.24 5.48 -10.99
C SER A 91 23.97 4.33 -10.28
N ALA A 92 25.20 4.05 -10.66
CA ALA A 92 26.03 3.05 -9.99
C ALA A 92 26.40 3.48 -8.56
N TYR A 93 26.75 4.78 -8.38
CA TYR A 93 27.04 5.32 -7.06
C TYR A 93 25.80 5.34 -6.14
N GLU A 94 24.64 5.76 -6.62
CA GLU A 94 23.39 5.73 -5.85
C GLU A 94 23.02 4.30 -5.42
N ALA A 95 23.24 3.30 -6.27
CA ALA A 95 23.03 1.90 -5.90
C ALA A 95 24.02 1.46 -4.80
N LEU A 96 25.31 1.84 -4.91
CA LEU A 96 26.31 1.58 -3.88
C LEU A 96 25.95 2.25 -2.56
N VAL A 97 25.52 3.51 -2.60
CA VAL A 97 25.06 4.27 -1.42
C VAL A 97 23.92 3.55 -0.74
N ARG A 98 22.90 3.12 -1.50
CA ARG A 98 21.74 2.42 -0.95
C ARG A 98 22.10 1.13 -0.25
N LEU A 99 23.07 0.36 -0.78
CA LEU A 99 23.57 -0.87 -0.15
C LEU A 99 24.31 -0.63 1.17
N ALA A 100 24.75 0.60 1.46
CA ALA A 100 25.42 1.00 2.68
C ALA A 100 24.49 1.64 3.73
N GLN A 101 23.27 2.06 3.36
CA GLN A 101 22.35 2.78 4.26
C GLN A 101 21.63 1.82 5.20
N ASP A 102 21.84 1.95 6.50
CA ASP A 102 21.23 1.14 7.56
C ASP A 102 19.75 1.45 7.81
N PHE A 103 19.28 2.61 7.34
CA PHE A 103 17.87 3.00 7.35
C PHE A 103 17.10 2.55 6.10
N SER A 104 17.81 2.12 5.03
CA SER A 104 17.22 1.58 3.79
C SER A 104 17.32 0.06 3.74
N MET A 105 18.43 -0.52 4.22
CA MET A 105 18.73 -1.94 4.20
C MET A 105 18.58 -2.54 5.60
N ARG A 106 17.83 -3.64 5.71
CA ARG A 106 17.73 -4.35 6.99
C ARG A 106 19.09 -4.98 7.40
N TYR A 107 19.85 -5.42 6.40
CA TYR A 107 21.20 -5.97 6.51
C TYR A 107 22.09 -5.30 5.45
N PRO A 108 22.75 -4.16 5.77
CA PRO A 108 23.63 -3.47 4.84
C PRO A 108 24.73 -4.38 4.33
N LEU A 109 25.04 -4.31 3.03
CA LEU A 109 26.05 -5.14 2.36
C LEU A 109 27.36 -4.40 2.19
N ILE A 110 27.35 -3.08 2.31
CA ILE A 110 28.52 -2.20 2.18
C ILE A 110 28.71 -1.44 3.50
N ASP A 111 29.95 -1.43 3.99
CA ASP A 111 30.42 -0.59 5.09
C ASP A 111 30.95 0.71 4.49
N GLY A 112 30.15 1.77 4.59
CA GLY A 112 30.44 3.09 4.05
C GLY A 112 31.07 4.01 5.10
N GLN A 113 32.17 4.67 4.73
CA GLN A 113 32.78 5.71 5.56
C GLN A 113 32.60 7.09 4.93
N GLY A 114 32.09 8.04 5.71
CA GLY A 114 31.72 9.38 5.27
C GLY A 114 30.21 9.59 5.30
N ASN A 115 29.73 10.58 4.55
CA ASN A 115 28.29 10.88 4.45
C ASN A 115 27.64 10.07 3.33
N PHE A 116 26.82 9.09 3.69
CA PHE A 116 26.01 8.26 2.79
C PHE A 116 24.53 8.68 2.76
N GLY A 117 24.23 9.92 3.12
CA GLY A 117 22.88 10.44 3.19
C GLY A 117 22.21 10.20 4.54
N SER A 118 21.01 10.71 4.70
CA SER A 118 20.19 10.56 5.91
C SER A 118 18.80 10.04 5.57
N ARG A 119 18.07 9.65 6.60
CA ARG A 119 16.64 9.30 6.50
C ARG A 119 15.79 10.50 6.07
N ASP A 120 16.23 11.72 6.40
CA ASP A 120 15.50 12.96 6.12
C ASP A 120 15.66 13.46 4.68
N GLY A 121 16.32 12.67 3.83
CA GLY A 121 16.43 12.93 2.41
C GLY A 121 17.70 13.66 2.01
N ASP A 122 18.63 13.90 2.94
CA ASP A 122 19.95 14.43 2.58
C ASP A 122 20.65 13.46 1.64
N GLY A 123 21.19 13.97 0.57
CA GLY A 123 21.97 13.19 -0.38
C GLY A 123 23.32 12.76 0.18
N ALA A 124 23.86 11.66 -0.36
CA ALA A 124 25.23 11.26 -0.06
C ALA A 124 26.23 12.30 -0.57
N ALA A 125 27.38 12.41 0.11
CA ALA A 125 28.50 13.20 -0.40
C ALA A 125 29.01 12.63 -1.73
N ALA A 126 29.65 13.43 -2.56
CA ALA A 126 30.19 12.98 -3.83
C ALA A 126 31.17 11.80 -3.62
N MET A 127 31.18 10.84 -4.55
CA MET A 127 31.92 9.55 -4.45
C MET A 127 33.42 9.70 -4.22
N ARG A 128 34.02 10.88 -4.51
CA ARG A 128 35.41 11.18 -4.24
C ARG A 128 35.72 11.40 -2.75
N TYR A 129 34.68 11.68 -1.94
CA TYR A 129 34.84 11.92 -0.50
C TYR A 129 34.53 10.68 0.34
N THR A 130 33.61 9.82 -0.14
CA THR A 130 33.23 8.61 0.58
C THR A 130 34.16 7.44 0.31
N GLU A 131 34.21 6.50 1.26
CA GLU A 131 34.98 5.25 1.13
C GLU A 131 34.06 4.06 1.41
N ALA A 132 34.36 2.91 0.81
CA ALA A 132 33.54 1.72 0.91
C ALA A 132 34.36 0.44 0.97
N ARG A 133 33.83 -0.55 1.68
CA ARG A 133 34.24 -1.96 1.67
C ARG A 133 33.00 -2.84 1.92
N LEU A 134 33.12 -4.15 1.78
CA LEU A 134 32.04 -5.08 2.09
C LEU A 134 31.82 -5.21 3.60
N THR A 135 30.57 -5.47 4.02
CA THR A 135 30.25 -5.83 5.41
C THR A 135 30.53 -7.32 5.67
N PRO A 136 30.61 -7.76 6.93
CA PRO A 136 30.77 -9.19 7.25
C PRO A 136 29.66 -10.07 6.69
N ILE A 137 28.41 -9.59 6.62
CA ILE A 137 27.28 -10.37 6.10
C ILE A 137 27.33 -10.54 4.57
N ALA A 138 27.99 -9.65 3.84
CA ALA A 138 28.16 -9.75 2.38
C ALA A 138 28.89 -11.03 1.95
N ARG A 139 29.67 -11.64 2.86
CA ARG A 139 30.27 -12.96 2.66
C ARG A 139 29.26 -14.03 2.25
N LEU A 140 28.06 -13.96 2.80
CA LEU A 140 27.00 -14.93 2.50
C LEU A 140 26.53 -14.90 1.04
N LEU A 141 26.92 -13.86 0.29
CA LEU A 141 26.64 -13.75 -1.15
C LEU A 141 27.84 -14.16 -2.02
N LEU A 142 29.07 -14.11 -1.50
CA LEU A 142 30.29 -14.10 -2.31
C LEU A 142 31.28 -15.24 -2.01
N ASP A 143 31.36 -15.74 -0.76
CA ASP A 143 32.39 -16.69 -0.32
C ASP A 143 32.48 -17.98 -1.16
N GLU A 144 31.44 -18.37 -1.84
CA GLU A 144 31.40 -19.60 -2.64
C GLU A 144 31.58 -19.35 -4.16
N ILE A 145 31.81 -18.10 -4.60
CA ILE A 145 31.77 -17.73 -6.02
C ILE A 145 32.87 -18.45 -6.85
N ASP A 146 34.05 -18.63 -6.27
CA ASP A 146 35.21 -19.27 -6.92
C ASP A 146 35.19 -20.80 -6.84
N GLN A 147 34.06 -21.37 -6.40
CA GLN A 147 33.91 -22.81 -6.18
C GLN A 147 33.01 -23.49 -7.25
N GLY A 148 32.95 -22.91 -8.45
CA GLY A 148 32.17 -23.46 -9.55
C GLY A 148 30.65 -23.48 -9.31
N THR A 149 30.17 -22.63 -8.40
CA THR A 149 28.79 -22.62 -7.90
C THR A 149 27.80 -21.97 -8.85
N VAL A 150 28.24 -20.98 -9.62
CA VAL A 150 27.41 -20.18 -10.54
C VAL A 150 27.99 -20.16 -11.94
N ASP A 151 27.17 -19.78 -12.90
CA ASP A 151 27.61 -19.58 -14.28
C ASP A 151 28.11 -18.15 -14.45
N PHE A 152 29.15 -18.01 -15.26
CA PHE A 152 29.67 -16.74 -15.71
C PHE A 152 29.22 -16.49 -17.14
N ILE A 153 28.95 -15.24 -17.46
CA ILE A 153 28.54 -14.78 -18.78
C ILE A 153 29.46 -13.65 -19.24
N PRO A 154 29.69 -13.46 -20.54
CA PRO A 154 30.43 -12.29 -21.02
C PRO A 154 29.74 -10.99 -20.57
N ASN A 155 30.54 -9.99 -20.23
CA ASN A 155 30.10 -8.64 -19.98
C ASN A 155 29.60 -7.97 -21.29
N TYR A 156 29.28 -6.69 -21.24
CA TYR A 156 28.70 -5.94 -22.37
C TYR A 156 29.58 -5.87 -23.63
N ASP A 157 30.91 -6.00 -23.52
CA ASP A 157 31.86 -5.94 -24.65
C ASP A 157 32.62 -7.26 -24.86
N GLY A 158 32.35 -8.28 -24.06
CA GLY A 158 32.98 -9.58 -24.12
C GLY A 158 34.44 -9.65 -23.60
N SER A 159 34.95 -8.55 -23.00
CA SER A 159 36.34 -8.50 -22.49
C SER A 159 36.51 -9.11 -21.12
N PHE A 160 35.43 -9.16 -20.32
CA PHE A 160 35.39 -9.74 -18.98
C PHE A 160 34.20 -10.69 -18.86
N GLU A 161 34.20 -11.48 -17.80
CA GLU A 161 33.08 -12.33 -17.41
C GLU A 161 32.45 -11.81 -16.12
N GLU A 162 31.13 -11.84 -16.03
CA GLU A 162 30.38 -11.51 -14.83
C GLU A 162 29.50 -12.67 -14.36
N PRO A 163 29.25 -12.84 -13.06
CA PRO A 163 28.38 -13.92 -12.58
C PRO A 163 26.93 -13.65 -12.96
N LYS A 164 26.25 -14.66 -13.50
CA LYS A 164 24.83 -14.61 -13.81
C LYS A 164 23.98 -14.42 -12.56
N SER A 165 24.39 -15.03 -11.44
CA SER A 165 23.81 -14.91 -10.10
C SER A 165 24.88 -15.09 -9.05
N LEU A 166 24.66 -14.64 -7.81
CA LEU A 166 25.58 -14.87 -6.69
C LEU A 166 25.22 -16.15 -5.92
N PRO A 167 26.21 -16.92 -5.41
CA PRO A 167 25.97 -18.18 -4.71
C PRO A 167 25.49 -17.98 -3.27
N VAL A 168 24.39 -17.28 -3.12
CA VAL A 168 23.90 -16.85 -1.81
C VAL A 168 23.58 -18.01 -0.88
N ARG A 169 23.93 -17.84 0.38
CA ARG A 169 23.72 -18.84 1.44
C ARG A 169 22.40 -18.67 2.17
N LEU A 170 21.76 -17.50 2.07
CA LEU A 170 20.46 -17.15 2.66
C LEU A 170 19.57 -16.44 1.64
N PRO A 171 18.23 -16.45 1.76
CA PRO A 171 17.32 -15.84 0.79
C PRO A 171 17.29 -14.30 0.92
N PHE A 172 18.30 -13.62 0.37
CA PHE A 172 18.48 -12.16 0.48
C PHE A 172 17.33 -11.37 -0.13
N VAL A 173 16.57 -11.93 -1.07
CA VAL A 173 15.34 -11.30 -1.60
C VAL A 173 14.33 -11.01 -0.51
N LEU A 174 14.25 -11.85 0.53
CA LEU A 174 13.40 -11.64 1.71
C LEU A 174 14.12 -10.84 2.80
N LEU A 175 15.42 -11.06 3.02
CA LEU A 175 16.16 -10.40 4.09
C LEU A 175 16.22 -8.89 3.92
N ASN A 176 16.54 -8.42 2.73
CA ASN A 176 16.68 -6.99 2.43
C ASN A 176 15.49 -6.42 1.64
N GLY A 177 14.66 -7.31 1.07
CA GLY A 177 13.60 -6.86 0.19
C GLY A 177 14.12 -6.19 -1.08
N ALA A 178 13.21 -5.61 -1.84
CA ALA A 178 13.53 -4.79 -3.01
C ALA A 178 12.34 -3.91 -3.39
N SER A 179 12.61 -2.70 -3.87
CA SER A 179 11.63 -1.80 -4.47
C SER A 179 12.07 -1.43 -5.87
N GLY A 180 11.17 -1.40 -6.84
CA GLY A 180 11.50 -1.04 -8.22
C GLY A 180 10.29 -0.90 -9.11
N ILE A 181 10.40 0.02 -10.08
CA ILE A 181 9.36 0.29 -11.07
C ILE A 181 9.91 -0.10 -12.45
N ALA A 182 9.27 -1.08 -13.07
CA ALA A 182 9.55 -1.50 -14.44
C ALA A 182 8.43 -1.04 -15.38
N VAL A 183 8.56 -1.36 -16.66
CA VAL A 183 7.49 -1.12 -17.63
C VAL A 183 6.39 -2.16 -17.41
N GLY A 184 5.17 -1.69 -17.13
CA GLY A 184 3.99 -2.54 -16.94
C GLY A 184 3.93 -3.30 -15.60
N MET A 185 4.98 -3.24 -14.76
CA MET A 185 4.99 -3.90 -13.45
C MET A 185 5.88 -3.16 -12.44
N ALA A 186 5.61 -3.38 -11.17
CA ALA A 186 6.42 -2.86 -10.08
C ALA A 186 6.68 -3.97 -9.06
N THR A 187 7.72 -3.82 -8.27
CA THR A 187 8.02 -4.68 -7.13
C THR A 187 8.12 -3.86 -5.86
N GLU A 188 7.59 -4.41 -4.77
CA GLU A 188 7.72 -3.84 -3.43
C GLU A 188 7.76 -5.01 -2.45
N ILE A 189 8.95 -5.52 -2.20
CA ILE A 189 9.25 -6.63 -1.31
C ILE A 189 9.78 -6.04 -0.01
N PRO A 190 9.05 -6.15 1.10
CA PRO A 190 9.55 -5.66 2.37
C PRO A 190 10.69 -6.54 2.90
N PRO A 191 11.59 -5.99 3.72
CA PRO A 191 12.62 -6.77 4.39
C PRO A 191 12.06 -7.57 5.56
N HIS A 192 12.79 -8.63 5.98
CA HIS A 192 12.37 -9.55 7.04
C HIS A 192 13.51 -9.89 7.99
N ASN A 193 13.13 -10.38 9.18
CA ASN A 193 14.10 -10.81 10.18
C ASN A 193 14.83 -12.10 9.77
N LEU A 194 16.15 -12.10 9.87
CA LEU A 194 16.98 -13.19 9.42
C LEU A 194 16.69 -14.51 10.16
N ARG A 195 16.47 -14.48 11.47
CA ARG A 195 16.16 -15.68 12.25
C ARG A 195 14.85 -16.31 11.82
N GLU A 196 13.85 -15.50 11.56
CA GLU A 196 12.51 -15.95 11.13
C GLU A 196 12.55 -16.55 9.73
N VAL A 197 13.20 -15.88 8.79
CA VAL A 197 13.35 -16.34 7.40
C VAL A 197 14.15 -17.65 7.35
N THR A 198 15.24 -17.76 8.10
CA THR A 198 16.04 -18.98 8.14
C THR A 198 15.28 -20.13 8.79
N GLN A 199 14.52 -19.88 9.84
CA GLN A 199 13.68 -20.90 10.48
C GLN A 199 12.59 -21.39 9.54
N ALA A 200 11.91 -20.50 8.81
CA ALA A 200 10.93 -20.87 7.80
C ALA A 200 11.53 -21.72 6.68
N ALA A 201 12.72 -21.33 6.19
CA ALA A 201 13.47 -22.10 5.18
C ALA A 201 13.86 -23.50 5.68
N ILE A 202 14.40 -23.61 6.89
CA ILE A 202 14.78 -24.89 7.51
C ILE A 202 13.59 -25.83 7.64
N GLU A 203 12.44 -25.32 8.10
CA GLU A 203 11.23 -26.15 8.24
C GLU A 203 10.71 -26.60 6.88
N LEU A 204 10.78 -25.77 5.87
CA LEU A 204 10.38 -26.13 4.50
C LEU A 204 11.34 -27.16 3.88
N ILE A 205 12.66 -27.11 4.19
CA ILE A 205 13.62 -28.17 3.80
C ILE A 205 13.28 -29.49 4.49
N ARG A 206 12.89 -29.47 5.78
CA ARG A 206 12.49 -30.65 6.55
C ARG A 206 11.16 -31.21 6.05
N ASN A 207 10.21 -30.35 5.75
CA ASN A 207 8.88 -30.71 5.27
C ASN A 207 8.49 -29.88 4.03
N PRO A 208 8.76 -30.39 2.80
CA PRO A 208 8.44 -29.67 1.56
C PRO A 208 6.95 -29.38 1.33
N SER A 209 6.06 -30.12 2.02
CA SER A 209 4.60 -29.94 1.95
C SER A 209 4.05 -28.97 3.00
N LEU A 210 4.93 -28.22 3.70
CA LEU A 210 4.52 -27.26 4.72
C LEU A 210 3.56 -26.23 4.10
N ASP A 211 2.43 -26.01 4.77
CA ASP A 211 1.40 -25.08 4.32
C ASP A 211 1.75 -23.61 4.62
N HIS A 212 0.96 -22.71 4.05
CA HIS A 212 1.16 -21.28 4.21
C HIS A 212 1.01 -20.83 5.67
N ALA A 213 0.05 -21.39 6.41
CA ALA A 213 -0.20 -20.99 7.80
C ALA A 213 0.99 -21.34 8.72
N ALA A 214 1.61 -22.52 8.52
CA ALA A 214 2.79 -22.93 9.26
C ALA A 214 4.02 -22.05 8.92
N LEU A 215 4.17 -21.61 7.66
CA LEU A 215 5.21 -20.64 7.27
C LEU A 215 5.00 -19.29 7.96
N MET A 216 3.76 -18.78 7.97
CA MET A 216 3.42 -17.52 8.63
C MET A 216 3.62 -17.56 10.15
N ALA A 217 3.47 -18.73 10.77
CA ALA A 217 3.77 -18.89 12.20
C ALA A 217 5.27 -18.70 12.52
N ARG A 218 6.16 -18.91 11.54
CA ARG A 218 7.61 -18.68 11.68
C ARG A 218 8.06 -17.31 11.21
N MET A 219 7.35 -16.74 10.23
CA MET A 219 7.65 -15.44 9.64
C MET A 219 6.38 -14.59 9.65
N PRO A 220 6.02 -13.98 10.80
CA PRO A 220 4.71 -13.34 11.00
C PRO A 220 4.52 -12.06 10.17
N GLY A 221 5.55 -11.54 9.53
CA GLY A 221 5.48 -10.35 8.69
C GLY A 221 6.81 -9.64 8.50
N PRO A 222 6.80 -8.43 7.94
CA PRO A 222 8.01 -7.67 7.62
C PRO A 222 8.75 -7.22 8.87
N ASP A 223 10.05 -6.93 8.71
CA ASP A 223 10.92 -6.37 9.74
C ASP A 223 11.70 -5.19 9.17
N PHE A 224 11.11 -4.00 9.29
CA PHE A 224 11.66 -2.77 8.72
C PHE A 224 12.92 -2.29 9.45
N PRO A 225 13.89 -1.70 8.74
CA PRO A 225 15.12 -1.18 9.35
C PRO A 225 14.86 -0.16 10.48
N GLY A 226 13.88 0.70 10.29
CA GLY A 226 13.48 1.74 11.25
C GLY A 226 12.50 1.28 12.33
N GLY A 227 12.13 0.00 12.38
CA GLY A 227 11.15 -0.52 13.34
C GLY A 227 9.70 -0.17 12.97
N GLY A 228 9.00 0.49 13.88
CA GLY A 228 7.57 0.78 13.77
C GLY A 228 6.68 -0.38 14.24
N GLN A 229 5.36 -0.21 14.09
CA GLN A 229 4.37 -1.21 14.47
C GLN A 229 3.44 -1.53 13.30
N VAL A 230 3.38 -2.79 12.89
CA VAL A 230 2.35 -3.29 11.96
C VAL A 230 1.07 -3.52 12.75
N ILE A 231 0.01 -2.81 12.37
CA ILE A 231 -1.31 -2.87 13.04
C ILE A 231 -2.35 -3.65 12.25
N SER A 232 -2.03 -4.11 11.04
CA SER A 232 -2.88 -5.00 10.26
C SER A 232 -3.14 -6.32 10.99
N SER A 233 -4.31 -6.91 10.77
CA SER A 233 -4.68 -8.20 11.35
C SER A 233 -3.77 -9.33 10.81
N PRO A 234 -3.57 -10.41 11.59
CA PRO A 234 -2.83 -11.57 11.11
C PRO A 234 -3.40 -12.16 9.80
N ALA A 235 -4.71 -12.09 9.60
CA ALA A 235 -5.37 -12.55 8.38
C ALA A 235 -5.01 -11.69 7.17
N GLU A 236 -4.97 -10.35 7.31
CA GLU A 236 -4.54 -9.44 6.23
C GLU A 236 -3.08 -9.65 5.88
N ILE A 237 -2.20 -9.83 6.88
CA ILE A 237 -0.78 -10.12 6.66
C ILE A 237 -0.65 -11.45 5.91
N SER A 238 -1.30 -12.52 6.40
CA SER A 238 -1.26 -13.85 5.78
C SER A 238 -1.72 -13.81 4.33
N ALA A 239 -2.86 -13.17 4.04
CA ALA A 239 -3.38 -13.04 2.68
C ALA A 239 -2.42 -12.30 1.73
N ALA A 240 -1.75 -11.25 2.21
CA ALA A 240 -0.76 -10.52 1.42
C ALA A 240 0.45 -11.39 1.05
N TYR A 241 0.91 -12.25 1.96
CA TYR A 241 2.04 -13.16 1.71
C TYR A 241 1.64 -14.43 0.92
N GLU A 242 0.39 -14.85 1.01
CA GLU A 242 -0.12 -15.95 0.21
C GLU A 242 -0.26 -15.56 -1.26
N THR A 243 -0.88 -14.41 -1.51
CA THR A 243 -1.13 -13.90 -2.87
C THR A 243 0.06 -13.17 -3.48
N GLY A 244 1.04 -12.76 -2.67
CA GLY A 244 2.15 -11.91 -3.08
C GLY A 244 1.77 -10.45 -3.30
N ARG A 245 0.56 -10.02 -2.90
CA ARG A 245 0.08 -8.65 -3.08
C ARG A 245 -0.81 -8.19 -1.93
N GLY A 246 -0.56 -6.99 -1.43
CA GLY A 246 -1.34 -6.43 -0.34
C GLY A 246 -0.88 -5.04 0.09
N SER A 247 -1.40 -4.57 1.21
CA SER A 247 -0.97 -3.34 1.83
C SER A 247 -1.16 -3.46 3.34
N LEU A 248 -0.08 -3.35 4.08
CA LEU A 248 -0.11 -3.39 5.54
C LEU A 248 -0.21 -1.98 6.11
N LYS A 249 -0.87 -1.85 7.25
CA LYS A 249 -0.89 -0.61 8.00
C LYS A 249 0.26 -0.62 9.00
N VAL A 250 1.06 0.43 8.97
CA VAL A 250 2.22 0.60 9.84
C VAL A 250 2.14 1.96 10.51
N ARG A 251 2.37 2.00 11.81
CA ARG A 251 2.43 3.24 12.59
C ARG A 251 3.76 3.41 13.29
N ALA A 252 4.05 4.64 13.65
CA ALA A 252 5.15 5.01 14.53
C ALA A 252 5.05 4.31 15.89
N ARG A 253 6.17 4.13 16.57
CA ARG A 253 6.18 3.80 17.99
C ARG A 253 6.48 5.04 18.81
N TRP A 254 5.85 5.13 19.96
CA TRP A 254 5.97 6.29 20.84
C TRP A 254 5.98 5.89 22.29
N LYS A 255 6.35 6.84 23.12
CA LYS A 255 6.21 6.82 24.57
C LYS A 255 5.71 8.16 25.08
N ILE A 256 5.00 8.16 26.17
CA ILE A 256 4.69 9.37 26.93
C ILE A 256 5.81 9.57 27.96
N GLU A 257 6.41 10.72 27.96
CA GLU A 257 7.37 11.13 28.96
C GLU A 257 6.69 12.14 29.92
N GLU A 258 6.62 11.76 31.18
CA GLU A 258 6.11 12.65 32.23
C GLU A 258 7.19 13.65 32.62
N LEU A 259 6.79 14.92 32.75
CA LEU A 259 7.64 16.03 33.10
C LEU A 259 7.26 16.59 34.48
N ALA A 260 8.08 17.51 35.00
CA ALA A 260 7.80 18.18 36.28
C ALA A 260 6.42 18.89 36.26
N ARG A 261 5.78 18.98 37.41
CA ARG A 261 4.48 19.65 37.65
C ARG A 261 3.29 19.06 36.88
N GLY A 262 3.32 17.75 36.60
CA GLY A 262 2.25 17.04 35.88
C GLY A 262 2.15 17.39 34.39
N GLN A 263 3.17 17.98 33.81
CA GLN A 263 3.32 18.15 32.40
C GLN A 263 3.72 16.81 31.73
N TRP A 264 3.45 16.64 30.48
CA TRP A 264 3.86 15.46 29.72
C TRP A 264 4.16 15.82 28.27
N GLN A 265 4.91 14.99 27.60
CA GLN A 265 5.20 15.10 26.17
C GLN A 265 5.10 13.74 25.48
N LEU A 266 4.69 13.75 24.21
CA LEU A 266 4.73 12.58 23.36
C LEU A 266 6.06 12.53 22.64
N VAL A 267 6.75 11.40 22.72
CA VAL A 267 8.03 11.18 22.06
C VAL A 267 7.89 10.02 21.06
N ILE A 268 8.04 10.32 19.78
CA ILE A 268 8.13 9.31 18.73
C ILE A 268 9.55 8.76 18.71
N THR A 269 9.68 7.43 18.77
CA THR A 269 10.97 6.72 18.80
C THR A 269 11.26 5.91 17.56
N GLU A 270 10.24 5.54 16.80
CA GLU A 270 10.36 4.80 15.54
C GLU A 270 9.29 5.31 14.56
N LEU A 271 9.65 5.35 13.28
CA LEU A 271 8.78 5.84 12.19
C LEU A 271 8.39 4.71 11.24
N PRO A 272 7.23 4.80 10.59
CA PRO A 272 6.84 3.89 9.51
C PRO A 272 7.87 3.90 8.36
N PRO A 273 7.93 2.83 7.54
CA PRO A 273 8.81 2.80 6.37
C PRO A 273 8.47 3.93 5.39
N GLY A 274 9.50 4.55 4.82
CA GLY A 274 9.36 5.67 3.87
C GLY A 274 8.92 6.99 4.50
N THR A 275 8.90 7.09 5.85
CA THR A 275 8.64 8.32 6.58
C THR A 275 9.91 8.79 7.26
N SER A 276 10.20 10.09 7.17
CA SER A 276 11.31 10.76 7.85
C SER A 276 10.81 11.73 8.92
N SER A 277 11.70 12.12 9.83
CA SER A 277 11.41 13.15 10.83
C SER A 277 11.02 14.46 10.18
N GLN A 278 11.78 14.89 9.20
CA GLN A 278 11.54 16.12 8.44
C GLN A 278 10.15 16.10 7.76
N LYS A 279 9.77 14.98 7.13
CA LYS A 279 8.46 14.85 6.47
C LYS A 279 7.31 15.05 7.47
N VAL A 280 7.41 14.47 8.66
CA VAL A 280 6.39 14.65 9.70
C VAL A 280 6.31 16.12 10.14
N LEU A 281 7.45 16.79 10.31
CA LEU A 281 7.49 18.22 10.64
C LEU A 281 6.85 19.07 9.55
N GLU A 282 7.16 18.81 8.28
CA GLU A 282 6.57 19.51 7.13
C GLU A 282 5.04 19.32 7.07
N GLU A 283 4.55 18.09 7.31
CA GLU A 283 3.12 17.80 7.39
C GLU A 283 2.45 18.58 8.54
N ILE A 284 3.06 18.64 9.72
CA ILE A 284 2.56 19.43 10.85
C ILE A 284 2.54 20.92 10.52
N GLU A 285 3.60 21.44 9.88
CA GLU A 285 3.64 22.84 9.45
C GLU A 285 2.54 23.15 8.42
N GLU A 286 2.34 22.27 7.44
CA GLU A 286 1.26 22.43 6.45
C GLU A 286 -0.12 22.42 7.08
N LEU A 287 -0.34 21.58 8.08
CA LEU A 287 -1.60 21.50 8.83
C LEU A 287 -1.84 22.70 9.74
N THR A 288 -0.79 23.20 10.41
CA THR A 288 -0.88 24.35 11.32
C THR A 288 -0.81 25.68 10.60
N ASN A 289 -0.12 25.75 9.46
CA ASN A 289 0.03 26.94 8.65
C ASN A 289 -0.25 26.67 7.14
N PRO A 290 -1.49 26.23 6.80
CA PRO A 290 -1.83 25.82 5.44
C PRO A 290 -1.74 27.01 4.46
N LYS A 291 -1.14 26.76 3.31
CA LYS A 291 -1.04 27.75 2.22
C LYS A 291 -2.36 27.82 1.45
N VAL A 292 -2.74 29.01 1.04
CA VAL A 292 -3.91 29.24 0.17
C VAL A 292 -3.61 28.64 -1.21
N LYS A 293 -4.49 27.78 -1.72
CA LYS A 293 -4.32 27.15 -3.05
C LYS A 293 -4.32 28.23 -4.15
N LEU A 294 -3.49 28.02 -5.18
CA LEU A 294 -3.38 28.94 -6.33
C LEU A 294 -4.78 29.21 -6.92
N GLY A 295 -5.13 30.50 -7.07
CA GLY A 295 -6.44 30.94 -7.59
C GLY A 295 -7.55 31.06 -6.53
N LYS A 296 -7.32 30.76 -5.23
CA LYS A 296 -8.25 31.03 -4.13
C LYS A 296 -7.75 32.20 -3.28
N LYS A 297 -8.68 32.97 -2.69
CA LYS A 297 -8.34 34.11 -1.81
C LYS A 297 -8.30 33.73 -0.33
N THR A 298 -8.83 32.58 0.05
CA THR A 298 -8.99 32.13 1.45
C THR A 298 -8.76 30.62 1.56
N LEU A 299 -8.44 30.16 2.75
CA LEU A 299 -8.36 28.74 3.09
C LEU A 299 -9.73 28.07 2.94
N THR A 300 -9.74 26.76 2.64
CA THR A 300 -10.99 25.99 2.64
C THR A 300 -11.50 25.81 4.06
N PRO A 301 -12.82 25.65 4.26
CA PRO A 301 -13.39 25.36 5.59
C PRO A 301 -12.73 24.16 6.27
N GLU A 302 -12.43 23.10 5.52
CA GLU A 302 -11.72 21.91 6.01
C GLU A 302 -10.31 22.24 6.52
N GLN A 303 -9.53 23.00 5.74
CA GLN A 303 -8.20 23.45 6.17
C GLN A 303 -8.26 24.31 7.43
N LEU A 304 -9.26 25.18 7.53
CA LEU A 304 -9.43 26.04 8.71
C LEU A 304 -9.80 25.22 9.93
N GLN A 305 -10.68 24.23 9.79
CA GLN A 305 -11.11 23.34 10.86
C GLN A 305 -9.96 22.48 11.36
N THR A 306 -9.22 21.83 10.43
CA THR A 306 -8.06 21.00 10.78
C THR A 306 -7.00 21.82 11.50
N LYS A 307 -6.68 23.03 10.99
CA LYS A 307 -5.77 23.97 11.67
C LYS A 307 -6.21 24.30 13.09
N GLN A 308 -7.49 24.65 13.28
CA GLN A 308 -8.01 25.01 14.61
C GLN A 308 -7.96 23.82 15.55
N SER A 309 -8.36 22.63 15.08
CA SER A 309 -8.33 21.40 15.91
C SER A 309 -6.92 21.04 16.34
N LEU A 310 -5.95 21.12 15.43
CA LEU A 310 -4.56 20.77 15.75
C LEU A 310 -3.93 21.81 16.68
N LEU A 311 -4.13 23.11 16.44
CA LEU A 311 -3.63 24.18 17.29
C LEU A 311 -4.31 24.25 18.68
N ALA A 312 -5.46 23.60 18.85
CA ALA A 312 -6.09 23.44 20.16
C ALA A 312 -5.40 22.37 21.00
N LEU A 313 -4.76 21.39 20.36
CA LEU A 313 -4.10 20.26 21.01
C LEU A 313 -2.59 20.42 21.12
N LEU A 314 -1.93 20.86 20.05
CA LEU A 314 -0.48 20.93 19.91
C LEU A 314 0.04 22.33 20.23
N ASP A 315 1.05 22.42 21.12
CA ASP A 315 1.78 23.65 21.41
C ASP A 315 3.05 23.77 20.59
N ALA A 316 3.92 22.76 20.67
CA ALA A 316 5.20 22.75 19.96
C ALA A 316 5.57 21.36 19.48
N VAL A 317 6.39 21.32 18.43
CA VAL A 317 7.06 20.11 17.95
C VAL A 317 8.55 20.39 17.81
N ARG A 318 9.39 19.42 18.23
CA ARG A 318 10.85 19.50 18.12
C ARG A 318 11.41 18.21 17.60
N ASP A 319 12.42 18.31 16.76
CA ASP A 319 13.28 17.18 16.39
C ASP A 319 14.52 17.18 17.29
N GLU A 320 14.61 16.16 18.13
CA GLU A 320 15.75 15.90 19.02
C GLU A 320 16.51 14.63 18.56
N SER A 321 16.31 14.22 17.31
CA SER A 321 17.00 13.06 16.72
C SER A 321 18.51 13.30 16.69
N GLY A 322 19.27 12.25 16.95
CA GLY A 322 20.72 12.33 17.00
C GLY A 322 21.38 10.95 16.94
N LYS A 323 22.68 10.89 17.15
CA LYS A 323 23.47 9.65 17.04
C LYS A 323 22.99 8.55 18.00
N ASP A 324 22.62 8.93 19.22
CA ASP A 324 22.19 7.98 20.26
C ASP A 324 20.69 7.64 20.18
N SER A 325 19.90 8.48 19.52
CA SER A 325 18.48 8.31 19.28
C SER A 325 18.19 8.70 17.83
N PRO A 326 18.27 7.76 16.88
CA PRO A 326 18.09 8.06 15.45
C PRO A 326 16.74 8.70 15.09
N VAL A 327 15.72 8.47 15.91
CA VAL A 327 14.41 9.13 15.85
C VAL A 327 14.02 9.55 17.25
N ARG A 328 13.86 10.85 17.45
CA ARG A 328 13.30 11.45 18.66
C ARG A 328 12.52 12.72 18.30
N LEU A 329 11.27 12.55 17.88
CA LEU A 329 10.36 13.66 17.64
C LEU A 329 9.53 13.90 18.91
N VAL A 330 9.59 15.10 19.44
CA VAL A 330 8.91 15.51 20.67
C VAL A 330 7.74 16.40 20.32
N PHE A 331 6.53 16.03 20.78
CA PHE A 331 5.30 16.79 20.62
C PHE A 331 4.82 17.22 21.99
N GLU A 332 4.67 18.53 22.19
CA GLU A 332 4.18 19.11 23.43
C GLU A 332 2.70 19.45 23.32
N PRO A 333 1.84 18.94 24.23
CA PRO A 333 0.44 19.32 24.26
C PRO A 333 0.27 20.73 24.80
N LYS A 334 -0.71 21.46 24.31
CA LYS A 334 -1.03 22.82 24.74
C LYS A 334 -1.44 22.92 26.23
N SER A 335 -1.89 21.81 26.80
CA SER A 335 -2.25 21.68 28.19
C SER A 335 -2.05 20.26 28.67
N SER A 336 -1.56 20.09 29.90
CA SER A 336 -1.44 18.77 30.53
C SER A 336 -2.79 18.05 30.75
N ARG A 337 -3.92 18.77 30.64
CA ARG A 337 -5.28 18.22 30.79
C ARG A 337 -5.80 17.56 29.49
N ILE A 338 -5.09 17.69 28.38
CA ILE A 338 -5.45 17.07 27.10
C ILE A 338 -5.34 15.54 27.26
N ASP A 339 -6.34 14.81 26.79
CA ASP A 339 -6.32 13.35 26.80
C ASP A 339 -5.19 12.84 25.89
N GLN A 340 -4.33 12.00 26.45
CA GLN A 340 -3.16 11.48 25.75
C GLN A 340 -3.55 10.65 24.52
N THR A 341 -4.64 9.88 24.63
CA THR A 341 -5.12 9.03 23.54
C THR A 341 -5.70 9.86 22.39
N GLU A 342 -6.47 10.90 22.70
CA GLU A 342 -6.99 11.86 21.72
C GLU A 342 -5.85 12.58 21.00
N PHE A 343 -4.84 13.02 21.74
CA PHE A 343 -3.66 13.69 21.19
C PHE A 343 -2.90 12.80 20.21
N VAL A 344 -2.57 11.57 20.61
CA VAL A 344 -1.86 10.59 19.79
C VAL A 344 -2.67 10.23 18.54
N ASN A 345 -3.96 9.90 18.69
CA ASN A 345 -4.83 9.53 17.57
C ASN A 345 -4.97 10.67 16.56
N THR A 346 -5.01 11.92 17.02
CA THR A 346 -5.04 13.08 16.12
C THR A 346 -3.78 13.16 15.27
N LEU A 347 -2.60 13.04 15.88
CA LEU A 347 -1.34 13.08 15.14
C LEU A 347 -1.21 11.91 14.16
N LEU A 348 -1.55 10.69 14.58
CA LEU A 348 -1.55 9.50 13.71
C LEU A 348 -2.51 9.63 12.52
N ALA A 349 -3.69 10.24 12.72
CA ALA A 349 -4.69 10.38 11.67
C ALA A 349 -4.35 11.43 10.61
N TYR A 350 -3.62 12.48 11.01
CA TYR A 350 -3.32 13.61 10.12
C TYR A 350 -1.93 13.61 9.52
N THR A 351 -1.04 12.75 9.98
CA THR A 351 0.36 12.70 9.52
C THR A 351 0.78 11.32 9.06
N SER A 352 1.95 11.24 8.44
CA SER A 352 2.60 9.97 8.05
C SER A 352 3.09 9.14 9.24
N LEU A 353 2.79 9.53 10.49
CA LEU A 353 3.02 8.69 11.68
C LEU A 353 2.20 7.38 11.64
N GLU A 354 1.12 7.33 10.86
CA GLU A 354 0.45 6.10 10.46
C GLU A 354 0.30 6.08 8.95
N SER A 355 0.88 5.09 8.30
CA SER A 355 0.94 4.98 6.83
C SER A 355 0.61 3.57 6.33
N SER A 356 0.57 3.42 5.02
CA SER A 356 0.40 2.13 4.36
C SER A 356 1.72 1.69 3.75
N ALA A 357 2.16 0.46 4.05
CA ALA A 357 3.29 -0.20 3.41
C ALA A 357 2.75 -1.19 2.36
N PRO A 358 2.90 -0.90 1.06
CA PRO A 358 2.47 -1.81 0.01
C PRO A 358 3.33 -3.07 -0.01
N ILE A 359 2.73 -4.19 -0.39
CA ILE A 359 3.41 -5.46 -0.67
C ILE A 359 3.10 -5.85 -2.10
N ASN A 360 4.13 -6.10 -2.88
CA ASN A 360 4.03 -6.61 -4.24
C ASN A 360 5.27 -7.47 -4.54
N LEU A 361 5.16 -8.78 -4.31
CA LEU A 361 6.26 -9.72 -4.37
C LEU A 361 6.53 -10.17 -5.82
N VAL A 362 6.83 -9.20 -6.69
CA VAL A 362 7.20 -9.42 -8.09
C VAL A 362 8.71 -9.51 -8.21
N MET A 363 9.21 -10.59 -8.80
CA MET A 363 10.64 -10.85 -8.98
C MET A 363 10.90 -11.73 -10.19
N ILE A 364 12.16 -11.81 -10.62
CA ILE A 364 12.58 -12.77 -11.63
C ILE A 364 12.67 -14.14 -10.96
N GLY A 365 11.94 -15.13 -11.49
CA GLY A 365 11.99 -16.51 -11.00
C GLY A 365 13.25 -17.24 -11.45
N ALA A 366 13.50 -18.43 -10.89
CA ALA A 366 14.60 -19.31 -11.27
C ALA A 366 14.53 -19.72 -12.78
N ASP A 367 13.34 -19.62 -13.39
CA ASP A 367 13.10 -19.81 -14.84
C ASP A 367 13.45 -18.57 -15.69
N GLY A 368 13.92 -17.48 -15.08
CA GLY A 368 14.25 -16.21 -15.73
C GLY A 368 13.03 -15.37 -16.14
N ARG A 369 11.83 -15.68 -15.65
CA ARG A 369 10.59 -14.96 -15.95
C ARG A 369 10.12 -14.11 -14.77
N PRO A 370 9.64 -12.89 -15.03
CA PRO A 370 9.05 -12.07 -13.98
C PRO A 370 7.69 -12.63 -13.58
N ARG A 371 7.46 -12.81 -12.27
CA ARG A 371 6.19 -13.26 -11.70
C ARG A 371 5.95 -12.66 -10.33
N GLN A 372 4.68 -12.48 -10.00
CA GLN A 372 4.21 -12.28 -8.63
C GLN A 372 4.14 -13.65 -7.93
N LYS A 373 4.75 -13.76 -6.76
CA LYS A 373 4.91 -15.02 -6.03
C LYS A 373 4.43 -14.89 -4.61
N GLY A 374 3.86 -15.97 -4.07
CA GLY A 374 3.63 -16.09 -2.63
C GLY A 374 4.91 -16.52 -1.88
N LEU A 375 4.90 -16.31 -0.56
CA LEU A 375 6.03 -16.61 0.32
C LEU A 375 6.56 -18.05 0.14
N GLY A 376 5.66 -19.03 0.14
CA GLY A 376 6.04 -20.44 0.01
C GLY A 376 6.71 -20.75 -1.34
N GLU A 377 6.29 -20.08 -2.43
CA GLU A 377 6.90 -20.22 -3.75
C GLU A 377 8.31 -19.62 -3.76
N ILE A 378 8.49 -18.43 -3.21
CA ILE A 378 9.81 -17.77 -3.11
C ILE A 378 10.81 -18.66 -2.35
N LEU A 379 10.41 -19.17 -1.19
CA LEU A 379 11.29 -20.01 -0.39
C LEU A 379 11.61 -21.34 -1.09
N ARG A 380 10.65 -22.00 -1.77
CA ARG A 380 10.91 -23.24 -2.50
C ARG A 380 11.87 -23.04 -3.68
N GLU A 381 11.72 -21.98 -4.44
CA GLU A 381 12.63 -21.66 -5.54
C GLU A 381 14.05 -21.36 -5.02
N TRP A 382 14.16 -20.56 -3.96
CA TRP A 382 15.46 -20.30 -3.35
C TRP A 382 16.10 -21.58 -2.77
N ILE A 383 15.33 -22.44 -2.10
CA ILE A 383 15.82 -23.73 -1.59
C ILE A 383 16.34 -24.57 -2.74
N GLY A 384 15.59 -24.68 -3.84
CA GLY A 384 16.04 -25.40 -5.04
C GLY A 384 17.36 -24.86 -5.59
N TYR A 385 17.49 -23.53 -5.67
CA TYR A 385 18.73 -22.86 -6.03
C TYR A 385 19.88 -23.18 -5.07
N ARG A 386 19.65 -23.13 -3.74
CA ARG A 386 20.68 -23.47 -2.75
C ARG A 386 21.14 -24.92 -2.85
N PHE A 387 20.21 -25.86 -3.07
CA PHE A 387 20.57 -27.26 -3.33
C PHE A 387 21.47 -27.40 -4.57
N ALA A 388 21.12 -26.75 -5.66
CA ALA A 388 21.93 -26.76 -6.89
C ALA A 388 23.33 -26.17 -6.65
N THR A 389 23.40 -25.04 -5.94
CA THR A 389 24.67 -24.36 -5.60
C THR A 389 25.58 -25.23 -4.73
N VAL A 390 25.05 -25.84 -3.66
CA VAL A 390 25.83 -26.71 -2.78
C VAL A 390 26.25 -27.99 -3.51
N THR A 391 25.39 -28.55 -4.37
CA THR A 391 25.74 -29.70 -5.21
C THR A 391 26.89 -29.35 -6.16
N ARG A 392 26.85 -28.20 -6.84
CA ARG A 392 27.93 -27.71 -7.72
C ARG A 392 29.23 -27.51 -6.93
N ARG A 393 29.19 -26.87 -5.78
CA ARG A 393 30.32 -26.67 -4.87
C ARG A 393 30.92 -27.99 -4.48
N THR A 394 30.09 -28.97 -4.08
CA THR A 394 30.56 -30.31 -3.68
C THR A 394 31.21 -31.06 -4.85
N ARG A 395 30.63 -31.00 -6.06
CA ARG A 395 31.21 -31.61 -7.26
C ARG A 395 32.55 -30.95 -7.63
N PHE A 396 32.60 -29.62 -7.59
CA PHE A 396 33.85 -28.88 -7.84
C PHE A 396 34.95 -29.29 -6.85
N ARG A 397 34.64 -29.37 -5.55
CA ARG A 397 35.58 -29.82 -4.54
C ARG A 397 36.01 -31.27 -4.78
N LEU A 398 35.06 -32.16 -5.10
CA LEU A 398 35.35 -33.55 -5.43
C LEU A 398 36.31 -33.66 -6.62
N SER A 399 36.10 -32.93 -7.70
CA SER A 399 36.99 -32.89 -8.85
C SER A 399 38.41 -32.43 -8.45
N LYS A 400 38.53 -31.37 -7.65
CA LYS A 400 39.84 -30.91 -7.14
C LYS A 400 40.55 -31.96 -6.27
N VAL A 401 39.81 -32.64 -5.42
CA VAL A 401 40.31 -33.74 -4.57
C VAL A 401 40.75 -34.91 -5.43
N GLN A 402 39.97 -35.31 -6.44
CA GLN A 402 40.31 -36.40 -7.36
C GLN A 402 41.56 -36.06 -8.21
N ASP A 403 41.63 -34.83 -8.74
CA ASP A 403 42.80 -34.36 -9.47
C ASP A 403 44.08 -34.40 -8.59
N ARG A 404 43.95 -33.99 -7.31
CA ARG A 404 45.10 -34.01 -6.40
C ARG A 404 45.49 -35.42 -6.02
N ILE A 405 44.56 -36.34 -5.74
CA ILE A 405 44.82 -37.75 -5.50
C ILE A 405 45.56 -38.33 -6.69
N HIS A 406 45.06 -38.09 -7.92
CA HIS A 406 45.70 -38.60 -9.14
C HIS A 406 47.17 -38.19 -9.28
N ILE A 407 47.47 -36.92 -9.02
CA ILE A 407 48.88 -36.45 -9.02
C ILE A 407 49.72 -37.13 -7.93
N LEU A 408 49.19 -37.22 -6.70
CA LEU A 408 49.91 -37.82 -5.58
C LEU A 408 50.12 -39.32 -5.75
N GLU A 409 49.19 -40.04 -6.36
CA GLU A 409 49.35 -41.46 -6.71
C GLU A 409 50.53 -41.64 -7.70
N GLY A 410 50.63 -40.76 -8.71
CA GLY A 410 51.81 -40.75 -9.59
C GLY A 410 53.14 -40.53 -8.86
N ARG A 411 53.15 -39.55 -7.93
CA ARG A 411 54.34 -39.31 -7.09
C ARG A 411 54.69 -40.51 -6.21
N MET A 412 53.71 -41.24 -5.69
CA MET A 412 53.93 -42.46 -4.91
C MET A 412 54.63 -43.53 -5.71
N ILE A 413 54.26 -43.71 -7.00
CA ILE A 413 54.92 -44.64 -7.90
C ILE A 413 56.40 -44.31 -8.03
N VAL A 414 56.76 -43.01 -8.16
CA VAL A 414 58.16 -42.55 -8.18
C VAL A 414 58.90 -42.91 -6.90
N PHE A 415 58.30 -42.66 -5.73
CA PHE A 415 58.97 -42.98 -4.45
C PHE A 415 59.17 -44.47 -4.23
N LEU A 416 58.32 -45.35 -4.82
CA LEU A 416 58.49 -46.79 -4.75
C LEU A 416 59.52 -47.31 -5.76
N ASN A 417 59.82 -46.59 -6.83
CA ASN A 417 60.64 -46.99 -7.97
C ASN A 417 61.72 -45.93 -8.31
N LEU A 418 62.27 -45.26 -7.33
CA LEU A 418 63.10 -44.06 -7.52
C LEU A 418 64.26 -44.26 -8.46
N ASP A 419 65.02 -45.34 -8.28
CA ASP A 419 66.21 -45.66 -9.08
C ASP A 419 65.83 -45.86 -10.58
N GLU A 420 64.78 -46.55 -10.83
CA GLU A 420 64.31 -46.82 -12.20
C GLU A 420 63.78 -45.54 -12.88
N VAL A 421 63.06 -44.69 -12.13
CA VAL A 421 62.59 -43.39 -12.63
C VAL A 421 63.76 -42.50 -13.00
N ILE A 422 64.82 -42.44 -12.14
CA ILE A 422 66.02 -41.66 -12.43
C ILE A 422 66.74 -42.22 -13.63
N ARG A 423 66.83 -43.53 -13.75
CA ARG A 423 67.45 -44.21 -14.91
C ARG A 423 66.80 -43.84 -16.18
N ILE A 424 65.42 -43.97 -16.28
CA ILE A 424 64.62 -43.60 -17.42
C ILE A 424 64.82 -42.13 -17.81
N ILE A 425 64.78 -41.21 -16.84
CA ILE A 425 64.97 -39.77 -17.09
C ILE A 425 66.40 -39.49 -17.70
N ARG A 426 67.41 -40.22 -17.30
CA ARG A 426 68.81 -39.98 -17.74
C ARG A 426 69.15 -40.64 -19.08
N GLU A 427 68.52 -41.80 -19.40
CA GLU A 427 68.91 -42.64 -20.50
C GLU A 427 67.98 -42.56 -21.70
N SER A 428 66.72 -42.02 -21.52
CA SER A 428 65.77 -41.92 -22.59
C SER A 428 65.80 -40.58 -23.30
N ASP A 429 65.75 -40.60 -24.61
CA ASP A 429 65.62 -39.41 -25.46
C ASP A 429 64.21 -38.71 -25.27
N GLU A 430 63.20 -39.52 -24.91
CA GLU A 430 61.83 -39.01 -24.61
C GLU A 430 61.39 -39.50 -23.22
N PRO A 431 61.84 -38.89 -22.14
CA PRO A 431 61.63 -39.36 -20.76
C PRO A 431 60.15 -39.43 -20.41
N LYS A 432 59.33 -38.48 -20.88
CA LYS A 432 57.89 -38.46 -20.63
C LYS A 432 57.20 -39.71 -21.15
N ALA A 433 57.40 -40.03 -22.43
CA ALA A 433 56.82 -41.22 -23.07
C ALA A 433 57.30 -42.53 -22.44
N ALA A 434 58.56 -42.60 -22.07
CA ALA A 434 59.18 -43.75 -21.42
C ALA A 434 58.63 -43.98 -19.99
N LEU A 435 58.42 -42.94 -19.21
CA LEU A 435 57.79 -43.02 -17.88
C LEU A 435 56.33 -43.47 -17.97
N ILE A 436 55.61 -42.96 -18.93
CA ILE A 436 54.20 -43.37 -19.18
C ILE A 436 54.15 -44.88 -19.51
N ALA A 437 55.02 -45.33 -20.38
CA ALA A 437 55.06 -46.74 -20.79
C ALA A 437 55.51 -47.68 -19.66
N ALA A 438 56.51 -47.29 -18.88
CA ALA A 438 57.05 -48.11 -17.83
C ALA A 438 56.16 -48.27 -16.61
N PHE A 439 55.42 -47.23 -16.24
CA PHE A 439 54.64 -47.19 -14.99
C PHE A 439 53.14 -47.05 -15.19
N GLY A 440 52.66 -46.99 -16.44
CA GLY A 440 51.22 -46.80 -16.72
C GLY A 440 50.68 -45.43 -16.29
N LEU A 441 51.53 -44.41 -16.30
CA LEU A 441 51.19 -43.07 -15.85
C LEU A 441 50.33 -42.31 -16.87
N SER A 442 49.52 -41.40 -16.40
CA SER A 442 48.89 -40.42 -17.29
C SER A 442 49.88 -39.34 -17.72
N GLN A 443 49.59 -38.62 -18.80
CA GLN A 443 50.43 -37.52 -19.25
C GLN A 443 50.61 -36.45 -18.12
N ARG A 444 49.54 -36.11 -17.38
CA ARG A 444 49.59 -35.16 -16.27
C ARG A 444 50.47 -35.63 -15.10
N GLN A 445 50.47 -36.94 -14.79
CA GLN A 445 51.35 -37.52 -13.80
C GLN A 445 52.81 -37.48 -14.26
N ALA A 446 53.08 -37.82 -15.53
CA ALA A 446 54.44 -37.79 -16.07
C ALA A 446 55.02 -36.36 -16.12
N ASP A 447 54.19 -35.36 -16.48
CA ASP A 447 54.60 -33.95 -16.45
C ASP A 447 54.94 -33.51 -15.03
N ASP A 448 54.07 -33.81 -14.04
CA ASP A 448 54.33 -33.47 -12.64
C ASP A 448 55.60 -34.15 -12.08
N ILE A 449 55.86 -35.40 -12.47
CA ILE A 449 57.02 -36.16 -12.07
C ILE A 449 58.31 -35.50 -12.61
N LEU A 450 58.31 -35.06 -13.86
CA LEU A 450 59.48 -34.40 -14.46
C LEU A 450 59.77 -33.01 -13.84
N GLU A 451 58.78 -32.38 -13.25
CA GLU A 451 58.89 -31.11 -12.54
C GLU A 451 59.26 -31.25 -11.06
N ILE A 452 59.39 -32.49 -10.50
CA ILE A 452 59.71 -32.73 -9.10
C ILE A 452 61.12 -32.19 -8.81
N ARG A 453 61.21 -31.35 -7.82
CA ARG A 453 62.46 -30.81 -7.31
C ARG A 453 63.21 -31.91 -6.50
N LEU A 454 64.54 -32.10 -6.68
CA LEU A 454 65.31 -33.12 -6.01
C LEU A 454 65.11 -33.17 -4.48
N ARG A 455 64.98 -32.02 -3.82
CA ARG A 455 64.69 -31.94 -2.39
C ARG A 455 63.38 -32.62 -1.97
N GLN A 456 62.43 -32.75 -2.89
CA GLN A 456 61.10 -33.34 -2.65
C GLN A 456 61.13 -34.87 -2.70
N LEU A 457 62.27 -35.45 -3.09
CA LEU A 457 62.50 -36.92 -3.11
C LEU A 457 62.99 -37.45 -1.75
N ALA A 458 63.14 -36.60 -0.72
CA ALA A 458 63.51 -37.01 0.62
C ALA A 458 62.44 -37.91 1.27
N ARG A 459 62.89 -38.87 2.11
CA ARG A 459 62.06 -39.84 2.82
C ARG A 459 60.88 -39.19 3.61
N LEU A 460 61.16 -38.02 4.20
CA LEU A 460 60.08 -37.26 4.94
C LEU A 460 58.95 -36.78 4.03
N GLU A 461 59.23 -36.49 2.76
CA GLU A 461 58.19 -36.09 1.80
C GLU A 461 57.27 -37.26 1.43
N LYS A 462 57.78 -38.49 1.34
CA LYS A 462 56.96 -39.69 1.15
C LYS A 462 55.92 -39.83 2.26
N ILE A 463 56.28 -39.68 3.53
CA ILE A 463 55.38 -39.77 4.67
C ILE A 463 54.29 -38.68 4.60
N LYS A 464 54.66 -37.47 4.19
CA LYS A 464 53.67 -36.38 4.00
C LYS A 464 52.67 -36.69 2.90
N ILE A 465 53.14 -37.24 1.77
CA ILE A 465 52.28 -37.61 0.63
C ILE A 465 51.34 -38.75 1.04
N GLU A 466 51.82 -39.77 1.76
CA GLU A 466 50.98 -40.88 2.26
C GLU A 466 49.89 -40.35 3.19
N LYS A 467 50.22 -39.43 4.08
CA LYS A 467 49.23 -38.79 4.98
C LYS A 467 48.23 -37.96 4.21
N GLU A 468 48.68 -37.07 3.29
CA GLU A 468 47.82 -36.26 2.44
C GLU A 468 46.87 -37.14 1.57
N LEU A 469 47.37 -38.22 0.99
CA LEU A 469 46.55 -39.18 0.25
C LEU A 469 45.45 -39.82 1.12
N GLY A 470 45.79 -40.21 2.34
CA GLY A 470 44.80 -40.74 3.29
C GLY A 470 43.68 -39.73 3.57
N GLU A 471 44.06 -38.51 3.94
CA GLU A 471 43.11 -37.42 4.23
C GLU A 471 42.21 -37.08 3.01
N LEU A 472 42.79 -37.02 1.80
CA LEU A 472 42.07 -36.77 0.57
C LEU A 472 41.10 -37.90 0.17
N ARG A 473 41.52 -39.17 0.39
CA ARG A 473 40.63 -40.31 0.14
C ARG A 473 39.44 -40.35 1.10
N ASP A 474 39.65 -40.01 2.36
CA ASP A 474 38.58 -39.85 3.33
C ASP A 474 37.67 -38.68 2.96
N GLU A 475 38.25 -37.57 2.50
CA GLU A 475 37.48 -36.44 2.01
C GLU A 475 36.64 -36.80 0.74
N LYS A 476 37.27 -37.51 -0.23
CA LYS A 476 36.59 -38.01 -1.43
C LYS A 476 35.37 -38.84 -1.06
N THR A 477 35.52 -39.81 -0.17
CA THR A 477 34.44 -40.70 0.29
C THR A 477 33.30 -39.89 0.89
N ARG A 478 33.59 -38.92 1.76
CA ARG A 478 32.59 -38.03 2.36
C ARG A 478 31.85 -37.18 1.33
N LEU A 479 32.55 -36.67 0.31
CA LEU A 479 31.93 -35.86 -0.77
C LEU A 479 31.06 -36.74 -1.68
N GLU A 480 31.49 -37.97 -1.98
CA GLU A 480 30.70 -38.93 -2.75
C GLU A 480 29.41 -39.37 -2.01
N GLU A 481 29.51 -39.61 -0.68
CA GLU A 481 28.34 -39.88 0.18
C GLU A 481 27.36 -38.70 0.22
N LEU A 482 27.86 -37.47 0.29
CA LEU A 482 27.02 -36.26 0.24
C LEU A 482 26.27 -36.14 -1.09
N LEU A 483 26.94 -36.40 -2.21
CA LEU A 483 26.34 -36.34 -3.56
C LEU A 483 25.37 -37.48 -3.81
N GLY A 484 25.57 -38.64 -3.16
CA GLY A 484 24.72 -39.81 -3.26
C GLY A 484 23.49 -39.81 -2.33
N SER A 485 23.40 -38.91 -1.36
CA SER A 485 22.35 -38.90 -0.34
C SER A 485 21.66 -37.54 -0.22
N GLU A 486 20.42 -37.45 -0.69
CA GLU A 486 19.60 -36.25 -0.51
C GLU A 486 19.43 -35.87 0.98
N VAL A 487 19.32 -36.87 1.86
CA VAL A 487 19.20 -36.66 3.31
C VAL A 487 20.45 -36.04 3.89
N ALA A 488 21.64 -36.51 3.46
CA ALA A 488 22.91 -35.95 3.91
C ALA A 488 23.08 -34.51 3.41
N MET A 489 22.67 -34.24 2.18
CA MET A 489 22.69 -32.89 1.60
C MET A 489 21.76 -31.94 2.34
N LYS A 490 20.52 -32.38 2.65
CA LYS A 490 19.57 -31.60 3.47
C LYS A 490 20.17 -31.25 4.83
N ARG A 491 20.76 -32.21 5.52
CA ARG A 491 21.40 -31.98 6.82
C ARG A 491 22.55 -30.98 6.74
N LEU A 492 23.37 -31.06 5.71
CA LEU A 492 24.47 -30.11 5.49
C LEU A 492 23.92 -28.69 5.31
N ILE A 493 22.95 -28.51 4.42
CA ILE A 493 22.37 -27.19 4.13
C ILE A 493 21.70 -26.61 5.37
N ILE A 494 20.93 -27.38 6.11
CA ILE A 494 20.33 -26.93 7.38
C ILE A 494 21.39 -26.50 8.37
N LYS A 495 22.46 -27.29 8.55
CA LYS A 495 23.56 -26.94 9.46
C LYS A 495 24.27 -25.63 9.06
N GLU A 496 24.45 -25.40 7.76
CA GLU A 496 25.03 -24.15 7.26
C GLU A 496 24.11 -22.95 7.53
N ILE A 497 22.79 -23.09 7.25
CA ILE A 497 21.80 -22.04 7.52
C ILE A 497 21.73 -21.74 9.03
N GLU A 498 21.74 -22.75 9.89
CA GLU A 498 21.72 -22.59 11.36
C GLU A 498 22.99 -21.85 11.85
N ALA A 499 24.15 -22.16 11.29
CA ALA A 499 25.41 -21.48 11.61
C ALA A 499 25.37 -20.00 11.20
N ASP A 500 24.89 -19.71 10.00
CA ASP A 500 24.76 -18.35 9.49
C ASP A 500 23.72 -17.54 10.29
N ALA A 501 22.59 -18.18 10.66
CA ALA A 501 21.56 -17.57 11.50
C ALA A 501 22.07 -17.27 12.92
N LYS A 502 22.94 -18.11 13.46
CA LYS A 502 23.58 -17.87 14.75
C LYS A 502 24.58 -16.71 14.69
N GLN A 503 25.32 -16.59 13.59
CA GLN A 503 26.35 -15.56 13.43
C GLN A 503 25.77 -14.17 13.14
N PHE A 504 24.75 -14.07 12.28
CA PHE A 504 24.25 -12.82 11.74
C PHE A 504 22.82 -12.46 12.18
N GLY A 505 22.12 -13.38 12.84
CA GLY A 505 20.74 -13.16 13.26
C GLY A 505 20.64 -12.22 14.47
N ASP A 506 19.79 -11.23 14.34
CA ASP A 506 19.46 -10.24 15.38
C ASP A 506 18.01 -10.33 15.85
N ALA A 507 17.61 -9.48 16.78
CA ALA A 507 16.24 -9.37 17.23
C ALA A 507 15.38 -8.62 16.19
N ARG A 508 14.10 -8.95 16.15
CA ARG A 508 13.09 -8.21 15.38
C ARG A 508 13.03 -6.76 15.85
N ARG A 509 12.96 -5.83 14.92
CA ARG A 509 12.82 -4.39 15.17
C ARG A 509 11.35 -3.97 15.11
N THR A 510 10.61 -4.43 14.09
CA THR A 510 9.20 -4.06 13.89
C THR A 510 8.28 -4.84 14.81
N LEU A 511 7.45 -4.15 15.59
CA LEU A 511 6.40 -4.77 16.39
C LEU A 511 5.24 -5.20 15.47
N ILE A 512 4.77 -6.43 15.60
CA ILE A 512 3.54 -6.90 14.94
C ILE A 512 2.49 -7.08 16.02
N GLN A 513 1.55 -6.16 16.06
CA GLN A 513 0.46 -6.17 17.03
C GLN A 513 -0.73 -5.47 16.40
N GLN A 514 -1.81 -6.22 16.17
CA GLN A 514 -3.04 -5.70 15.61
C GLN A 514 -3.60 -4.56 16.47
N ASP A 515 -4.01 -3.48 15.80
CA ASP A 515 -4.70 -2.36 16.43
C ASP A 515 -5.66 -1.69 15.44
N LYS A 516 -6.56 -0.86 15.95
CA LYS A 516 -7.48 -0.08 15.12
C LYS A 516 -6.71 1.07 14.48
N ARG A 517 -7.04 1.34 13.21
CA ARG A 517 -6.53 2.52 12.52
C ARG A 517 -6.96 3.78 13.28
N ALA A 518 -6.05 4.74 13.41
CA ALA A 518 -6.39 6.03 13.96
C ALA A 518 -7.40 6.75 13.04
N THR A 519 -8.54 7.13 13.60
CA THR A 519 -9.56 7.94 12.94
C THR A 519 -9.77 9.18 13.77
N PHE A 520 -9.71 10.33 13.13
CA PHE A 520 -10.10 11.58 13.77
C PHE A 520 -11.61 11.75 13.58
N GLU A 521 -12.35 11.62 14.66
CA GLU A 521 -13.71 12.15 14.72
C GLU A 521 -13.58 13.62 15.14
N ALA A 522 -13.66 14.53 14.19
CA ALA A 522 -13.74 15.95 14.50
C ALA A 522 -14.90 16.15 15.49
N ARG A 523 -14.63 16.50 16.73
CA ARG A 523 -15.67 16.96 17.66
C ARG A 523 -16.24 18.25 17.09
N ILE A 524 -17.33 18.09 16.31
CA ILE A 524 -18.14 19.22 15.88
C ILE A 524 -18.74 19.79 17.19
N VAL A 525 -18.41 21.03 17.48
CA VAL A 525 -19.00 21.72 18.64
C VAL A 525 -20.53 21.69 18.44
N ASP A 526 -21.21 21.03 19.35
CA ASP A 526 -22.65 20.82 19.24
C ASP A 526 -23.41 22.10 19.69
N GLU A 527 -23.65 23.00 18.72
CA GLU A 527 -24.38 24.25 18.92
C GLU A 527 -25.75 24.20 18.24
N PRO A 528 -26.79 24.83 18.81
CA PRO A 528 -28.06 25.00 18.12
C PRO A 528 -27.91 25.96 16.93
N VAL A 529 -28.42 25.56 15.77
CA VAL A 529 -28.37 26.34 14.53
C VAL A 529 -29.69 26.26 13.77
N THR A 530 -29.99 27.29 13.01
CA THR A 530 -31.10 27.32 12.06
C THR A 530 -30.55 27.31 10.65
N VAL A 531 -30.80 26.23 9.91
CA VAL A 531 -30.43 26.13 8.50
C VAL A 531 -31.53 26.78 7.67
N VAL A 532 -31.19 27.85 6.94
CA VAL A 532 -32.10 28.61 6.07
C VAL A 532 -31.79 28.21 4.63
N VAL A 533 -32.82 27.74 3.92
CA VAL A 533 -32.73 27.37 2.50
C VAL A 533 -33.68 28.26 1.70
N SER A 534 -33.18 28.84 0.60
CA SER A 534 -34.01 29.63 -0.31
C SER A 534 -34.66 28.81 -1.42
N GLN A 535 -35.64 29.34 -2.13
CA GLN A 535 -36.30 28.70 -3.28
C GLN A 535 -35.33 28.37 -4.42
N ARG A 536 -34.28 29.17 -4.58
CA ARG A 536 -33.21 28.94 -5.57
C ARG A 536 -32.07 28.03 -5.05
N GLY A 537 -32.23 27.43 -3.85
CA GLY A 537 -31.26 26.49 -3.28
C GLY A 537 -30.02 27.14 -2.68
N TRP A 538 -30.09 28.41 -2.25
CA TRP A 538 -29.07 29.03 -1.44
C TRP A 538 -29.25 28.63 0.01
N VAL A 539 -28.12 28.30 0.69
CA VAL A 539 -28.16 27.74 2.04
C VAL A 539 -27.13 28.42 2.95
N ARG A 540 -27.53 28.63 4.21
CA ARG A 540 -26.67 29.13 5.29
C ARG A 540 -27.13 28.58 6.64
N ALA A 541 -26.23 28.52 7.62
CA ALA A 541 -26.55 28.15 9.00
C ALA A 541 -26.41 29.37 9.91
N LEU A 542 -27.44 29.74 10.60
CA LEU A 542 -27.46 30.84 11.58
C LEU A 542 -27.41 30.28 13.01
N LYS A 543 -26.69 30.92 13.91
CA LYS A 543 -26.63 30.50 15.31
C LYS A 543 -27.97 30.68 16.02
N GLY A 544 -28.34 29.66 16.81
CA GLY A 544 -29.58 29.66 17.61
C GLY A 544 -30.82 29.11 16.91
N HIS A 545 -31.84 28.89 17.71
CA HIS A 545 -33.18 28.48 17.28
C HIS A 545 -34.19 29.64 17.48
N GLY A 546 -35.43 29.50 16.98
CA GLY A 546 -36.51 30.48 17.18
C GLY A 546 -36.34 31.75 16.37
N LEU A 547 -35.53 31.75 15.32
CA LEU A 547 -35.35 32.89 14.45
C LEU A 547 -36.61 33.12 13.60
N GLU A 548 -37.12 34.36 13.59
CA GLU A 548 -38.30 34.72 12.81
C GLU A 548 -38.00 34.78 11.31
N ALA A 549 -38.86 34.14 10.50
CA ALA A 549 -38.73 34.09 9.04
C ALA A 549 -38.74 35.47 8.38
N ALA A 550 -39.39 36.45 8.98
CA ALA A 550 -39.43 37.84 8.50
C ALA A 550 -38.06 38.55 8.55
N GLY A 551 -37.13 38.05 9.41
CA GLY A 551 -35.78 38.60 9.52
C GLY A 551 -34.78 38.06 8.47
N PHE A 552 -35.16 37.10 7.65
CA PHE A 552 -34.27 36.51 6.64
C PHE A 552 -34.21 37.35 5.38
N THR A 553 -33.01 37.71 4.96
CA THR A 553 -32.78 38.44 3.70
C THR A 553 -32.36 37.45 2.61
N PHE A 554 -32.79 37.70 1.39
CA PHE A 554 -32.49 36.87 0.21
C PHE A 554 -32.07 37.76 -0.97
N LYS A 555 -31.44 37.18 -1.97
CA LYS A 555 -31.15 37.88 -3.23
C LYS A 555 -32.41 38.34 -3.92
N ALA A 556 -32.32 39.39 -4.75
CA ALA A 556 -33.43 39.90 -5.53
C ALA A 556 -34.11 38.79 -6.33
N GLY A 557 -35.44 38.63 -6.13
CA GLY A 557 -36.25 37.62 -6.79
C GLY A 557 -36.07 36.18 -6.22
N ASP A 558 -35.51 36.03 -5.01
CA ASP A 558 -35.48 34.78 -4.27
C ASP A 558 -36.28 34.92 -2.95
N SER A 559 -36.72 33.82 -2.37
CA SER A 559 -37.52 33.79 -1.16
C SER A 559 -37.24 32.55 -0.32
N LEU A 560 -37.79 32.50 0.89
CA LEU A 560 -37.62 31.35 1.76
C LEU A 560 -38.27 30.09 1.18
N TYR A 561 -37.48 29.00 1.09
CA TYR A 561 -38.01 27.66 0.91
C TYR A 561 -38.41 27.07 2.27
N ALA A 562 -37.45 26.96 3.21
CA ALA A 562 -37.70 26.50 4.57
C ALA A 562 -36.54 26.92 5.52
N ALA A 563 -36.86 26.96 6.82
CA ALA A 563 -35.91 27.13 7.90
C ALA A 563 -35.99 25.90 8.83
N PHE A 564 -34.88 25.21 8.99
CA PHE A 564 -34.79 23.99 9.79
C PHE A 564 -34.03 24.27 11.08
N GLN A 565 -34.65 24.03 12.21
CA GLN A 565 -33.99 24.09 13.52
C GLN A 565 -33.30 22.77 13.76
N CYS A 566 -31.97 22.80 13.81
CA CYS A 566 -31.13 21.65 13.98
C CYS A 566 -29.84 22.01 14.74
N ARG A 567 -28.90 21.13 14.82
CA ARG A 567 -27.62 21.32 15.52
C ARG A 567 -26.44 21.21 14.54
N THR A 568 -25.28 21.68 14.92
CA THR A 568 -24.07 21.63 14.06
C THR A 568 -23.69 20.21 13.59
N PRO A 569 -23.87 19.12 14.39
CA PRO A 569 -23.62 17.75 13.93
C PRO A 569 -24.63 17.20 12.93
N ASP A 570 -25.78 17.86 12.77
CA ASP A 570 -26.84 17.38 11.87
C ASP A 570 -26.46 17.50 10.41
N THR A 571 -27.29 16.94 9.53
CA THR A 571 -27.04 16.91 8.09
C THR A 571 -28.19 17.50 7.32
N LEU A 572 -27.87 18.37 6.36
CA LEU A 572 -28.80 18.82 5.31
C LEU A 572 -28.81 17.76 4.20
N VAL A 573 -29.98 17.24 3.90
CA VAL A 573 -30.21 16.33 2.77
C VAL A 573 -30.96 17.09 1.67
N ALA A 574 -30.52 16.94 0.42
CA ALA A 574 -31.18 17.51 -0.77
C ALA A 574 -31.59 16.39 -1.74
N TRP A 575 -32.80 16.47 -2.30
CA TRP A 575 -33.33 15.49 -3.25
C TRP A 575 -33.29 16.02 -4.67
N GLY A 576 -32.68 15.26 -5.56
CA GLY A 576 -32.71 15.49 -7.01
C GLY A 576 -33.98 14.97 -7.65
N SER A 577 -34.38 15.56 -8.77
CA SER A 577 -35.55 15.16 -9.58
C SER A 577 -35.51 13.69 -10.01
N ASN A 578 -34.36 13.08 -10.08
CA ASN A 578 -34.13 11.66 -10.40
C ASN A 578 -34.19 10.72 -9.17
N GLY A 579 -34.56 11.23 -7.98
CA GLY A 579 -34.61 10.44 -6.75
C GLY A 579 -33.27 10.19 -6.07
N ARG A 580 -32.19 10.81 -6.58
CA ARG A 580 -30.85 10.80 -5.95
C ARG A 580 -30.83 11.74 -4.76
N VAL A 581 -30.14 11.35 -3.70
CA VAL A 581 -30.00 12.17 -2.49
C VAL A 581 -28.56 12.62 -2.32
N TYR A 582 -28.38 13.86 -1.90
CA TYR A 582 -27.11 14.51 -1.62
C TYR A 582 -27.11 14.95 -0.16
N SER A 583 -26.02 14.73 0.55
CA SER A 583 -25.88 15.09 1.97
C SER A 583 -24.76 16.10 2.18
N VAL A 584 -25.04 17.14 2.96
CA VAL A 584 -24.09 18.19 3.34
C VAL A 584 -24.14 18.34 4.86
N PRO A 585 -22.99 18.15 5.58
CA PRO A 585 -22.94 18.40 7.02
C PRO A 585 -23.32 19.84 7.33
N VAL A 586 -24.16 20.06 8.33
CA VAL A 586 -24.58 21.41 8.74
C VAL A 586 -23.36 22.27 9.17
N ALA A 587 -22.37 21.64 9.80
CA ALA A 587 -21.10 22.28 10.16
C ALA A 587 -20.31 22.84 8.95
N ALA A 588 -20.54 22.33 7.73
CA ALA A 588 -19.88 22.80 6.52
C ALA A 588 -20.63 23.96 5.84
N LEU A 589 -21.81 24.33 6.34
CA LEU A 589 -22.60 25.43 5.78
C LEU A 589 -22.00 26.79 6.21
N PRO A 590 -22.02 27.81 5.35
CA PRO A 590 -21.57 29.13 5.73
C PRO A 590 -22.45 29.71 6.82
N GLY A 591 -21.83 30.25 7.87
CA GLY A 591 -22.48 30.96 8.95
C GLY A 591 -22.43 32.48 8.70
N GLY A 592 -23.22 33.25 9.47
CA GLY A 592 -23.09 34.69 9.57
C GLY A 592 -23.95 35.51 8.60
N ARG A 593 -23.46 36.74 8.33
CA ARG A 593 -24.16 37.72 7.50
C ARG A 593 -23.95 37.44 6.02
N GLY A 594 -25.01 37.44 5.22
CA GLY A 594 -24.94 37.24 3.77
C GLY A 594 -26.02 36.29 3.25
N ASP A 595 -26.07 36.08 1.92
CA ASP A 595 -27.09 35.25 1.26
C ASP A 595 -26.81 33.74 1.33
N GLY A 596 -25.64 33.32 1.87
CA GLY A 596 -25.21 31.93 1.88
C GLY A 596 -24.49 31.52 0.59
N VAL A 597 -24.48 30.21 0.30
CA VAL A 597 -23.93 29.62 -0.93
C VAL A 597 -24.95 28.71 -1.60
N PRO A 598 -24.91 28.53 -2.93
CA PRO A 598 -25.76 27.54 -3.60
C PRO A 598 -25.39 26.11 -3.10
N VAL A 599 -26.37 25.28 -2.80
CA VAL A 599 -26.14 23.87 -2.42
C VAL A 599 -25.30 23.14 -3.49
N THR A 600 -25.52 23.48 -4.77
CA THR A 600 -24.79 22.91 -5.91
C THR A 600 -23.28 23.20 -5.89
N SER A 601 -22.79 24.18 -5.10
CA SER A 601 -21.35 24.40 -4.89
C SER A 601 -20.74 23.44 -3.86
N LEU A 602 -21.56 22.75 -3.07
CA LEU A 602 -21.15 21.84 -2.00
C LEU A 602 -21.25 20.36 -2.41
N ILE A 603 -21.96 20.08 -3.52
CA ILE A 603 -22.22 18.73 -4.05
C ILE A 603 -21.82 18.65 -5.52
N GLU A 604 -21.74 17.43 -6.04
CA GLU A 604 -21.58 17.15 -7.48
C GLU A 604 -22.91 16.68 -8.04
N LEU A 605 -23.67 17.63 -8.61
CA LEU A 605 -25.00 17.35 -9.15
C LEU A 605 -24.89 16.60 -10.50
N GLU A 606 -25.65 15.51 -10.64
CA GLU A 606 -25.69 14.73 -11.87
C GLU A 606 -26.32 15.57 -13.01
N ALA A 607 -25.74 15.48 -14.22
CA ALA A 607 -26.20 16.25 -15.37
C ALA A 607 -27.68 15.99 -15.68
N GLY A 608 -28.42 17.06 -15.96
CA GLY A 608 -29.86 16.99 -16.21
C GLY A 608 -30.76 16.85 -14.97
N THR A 609 -30.14 16.79 -13.76
CA THR A 609 -30.90 16.72 -12.49
C THR A 609 -31.09 18.12 -11.89
N HIS A 610 -32.24 18.35 -11.27
CA HIS A 610 -32.53 19.57 -10.51
C HIS A 610 -32.80 19.19 -9.04
N LEU A 611 -32.31 20.01 -8.09
CA LEU A 611 -32.68 19.85 -6.67
C LEU A 611 -34.11 20.33 -6.46
N MET A 612 -34.94 19.48 -5.86
CA MET A 612 -36.35 19.75 -5.67
C MET A 612 -36.72 20.03 -4.22
N HIS A 613 -36.10 19.30 -3.30
CA HIS A 613 -36.48 19.37 -1.89
C HIS A 613 -35.24 19.35 -0.99
N TYR A 614 -35.42 19.92 0.20
CA TYR A 614 -34.36 19.99 1.23
C TYR A 614 -34.97 19.65 2.59
N PHE A 615 -34.19 19.03 3.46
CA PHE A 615 -34.51 18.80 4.86
C PHE A 615 -33.25 18.70 5.71
N ALA A 616 -33.29 19.28 6.91
CA ALA A 616 -32.17 19.17 7.85
C ALA A 616 -32.71 18.80 9.22
N ALA A 617 -32.17 17.73 9.82
CA ALA A 617 -32.54 17.24 11.14
C ALA A 617 -31.49 16.20 11.62
N PRO A 618 -31.60 15.69 12.87
CA PRO A 618 -30.80 14.60 13.40
C PRO A 618 -30.89 13.34 12.54
N LEU A 619 -29.81 12.55 12.56
CA LEU A 619 -29.68 11.32 11.74
C LEU A 619 -30.80 10.29 12.02
N GLU A 620 -31.29 10.26 13.24
CA GLU A 620 -32.34 9.32 13.68
C GLU A 620 -33.77 9.73 13.24
N GLN A 621 -33.97 10.96 12.74
CA GLN A 621 -35.30 11.45 12.35
C GLN A 621 -35.83 10.62 11.17
N PRO A 622 -36.95 9.92 11.33
CA PRO A 622 -37.63 9.23 10.23
C PRO A 622 -38.39 10.22 9.36
N LEU A 623 -38.31 10.03 8.05
CA LEU A 623 -39.03 10.80 7.03
C LEU A 623 -39.93 9.89 6.21
N LEU A 624 -41.14 10.33 5.92
CA LEU A 624 -42.02 9.79 4.90
C LEU A 624 -41.59 10.35 3.54
N LEU A 625 -41.10 9.50 2.67
CA LEU A 625 -40.70 9.80 1.30
C LEU A 625 -41.75 9.26 0.34
N ALA A 626 -42.18 10.10 -0.60
CA ALA A 626 -43.18 9.72 -1.58
C ALA A 626 -42.88 10.29 -2.96
N SER A 627 -43.44 9.67 -3.99
CA SER A 627 -43.36 10.12 -5.39
C SER A 627 -44.75 10.41 -5.98
N SER A 628 -44.80 11.29 -6.97
CA SER A 628 -46.08 11.76 -7.55
C SER A 628 -46.91 10.64 -8.20
N ASN A 629 -46.30 9.47 -8.50
CA ASN A 629 -46.98 8.28 -8.99
C ASN A 629 -47.54 7.36 -7.87
N GLY A 630 -47.60 7.87 -6.62
CA GLY A 630 -48.31 7.23 -5.52
C GLY A 630 -47.52 6.16 -4.77
N PHE A 631 -46.20 6.05 -4.93
CA PHE A 631 -45.34 5.16 -4.16
C PHE A 631 -44.62 5.91 -3.02
N GLY A 632 -44.31 5.20 -1.95
CA GLY A 632 -43.56 5.80 -0.86
C GLY A 632 -43.08 4.78 0.20
N PHE A 633 -42.24 5.24 1.10
CA PHE A 633 -41.69 4.48 2.21
C PHE A 633 -41.18 5.40 3.31
N ILE A 634 -40.81 4.84 4.44
CA ILE A 634 -40.15 5.57 5.54
C ILE A 634 -38.68 5.23 5.53
N ALA A 635 -37.83 6.24 5.74
CA ALA A 635 -36.40 6.08 5.94
C ALA A 635 -35.89 7.11 6.93
N ARG A 636 -34.78 6.82 7.64
CA ARG A 636 -34.11 7.79 8.52
C ARG A 636 -33.15 8.67 7.71
N ILE A 637 -32.87 9.85 8.19
CA ILE A 637 -31.87 10.74 7.57
C ILE A 637 -30.50 10.03 7.48
N GLY A 638 -30.09 9.31 8.53
CA GLY A 638 -28.88 8.53 8.54
C GLY A 638 -28.76 7.52 7.39
N ASP A 639 -29.88 6.92 6.96
CA ASP A 639 -29.96 5.99 5.84
C ASP A 639 -29.64 6.67 4.49
N MET A 640 -29.80 8.01 4.40
CA MET A 640 -29.62 8.82 3.18
C MET A 640 -28.22 9.45 3.06
N ILE A 641 -27.37 9.36 4.08
CA ILE A 641 -26.05 9.96 4.08
C ILE A 641 -25.13 9.29 3.03
N SER A 642 -24.43 10.12 2.28
CA SER A 642 -23.41 9.71 1.32
C SER A 642 -22.08 10.39 1.66
N ARG A 643 -20.97 9.61 1.68
CA ARG A 643 -19.61 10.15 1.86
C ARG A 643 -19.06 10.82 0.59
N VAL A 644 -19.67 10.56 -0.57
CA VAL A 644 -19.25 11.14 -1.84
C VAL A 644 -20.15 12.31 -2.22
N LYS A 645 -19.57 13.39 -2.77
CA LYS A 645 -20.30 14.61 -3.19
C LYS A 645 -21.31 14.35 -4.30
N ALA A 646 -21.11 13.30 -5.10
CA ALA A 646 -22.03 12.84 -6.15
C ALA A 646 -23.32 12.20 -5.59
N GLY A 647 -23.48 12.12 -4.26
CA GLY A 647 -24.66 11.57 -3.61
C GLY A 647 -24.87 10.08 -3.92
N LYS A 648 -26.07 9.57 -3.61
CA LYS A 648 -26.44 8.18 -3.91
C LYS A 648 -27.87 8.08 -4.44
N SER A 649 -28.16 7.12 -5.30
CA SER A 649 -29.54 6.77 -5.68
C SER A 649 -30.27 6.22 -4.45
N PHE A 650 -31.41 6.78 -4.11
CA PHE A 650 -32.16 6.41 -2.91
C PHE A 650 -33.64 6.17 -3.17
N MET A 651 -34.27 7.02 -3.99
CA MET A 651 -35.67 6.80 -4.43
C MET A 651 -35.69 6.36 -5.89
N THR A 652 -36.42 5.30 -6.18
CA THR A 652 -36.73 4.92 -7.57
C THR A 652 -37.86 5.77 -8.07
N ILE A 653 -37.59 6.67 -9.02
CA ILE A 653 -38.57 7.55 -9.65
C ILE A 653 -38.84 7.07 -11.07
N ASP A 654 -40.09 6.77 -11.37
CA ASP A 654 -40.52 6.35 -12.72
C ASP A 654 -40.51 7.52 -13.71
N ALA A 655 -40.42 7.23 -15.01
CA ALA A 655 -40.47 8.24 -16.04
C ALA A 655 -41.73 9.12 -15.93
N GLY A 656 -41.58 10.45 -15.92
CA GLY A 656 -42.66 11.40 -15.75
C GLY A 656 -43.11 11.64 -14.30
N ALA A 657 -42.61 10.86 -13.34
CA ALA A 657 -42.88 11.10 -11.92
C ALA A 657 -41.80 12.03 -11.30
N ARG A 658 -42.11 12.56 -10.12
CA ARG A 658 -41.20 13.41 -9.35
C ARG A 658 -41.24 13.04 -7.86
N PRO A 659 -40.11 13.24 -7.12
CA PRO A 659 -40.16 13.12 -5.68
C PRO A 659 -41.04 14.23 -5.08
N LEU A 660 -41.76 13.92 -4.03
CA LEU A 660 -42.53 14.89 -3.24
C LEU A 660 -41.69 15.38 -2.06
N ALA A 661 -42.10 16.50 -1.46
CA ALA A 661 -41.44 17.05 -0.29
C ALA A 661 -41.38 15.99 0.84
N PRO A 662 -40.19 15.70 1.39
CA PRO A 662 -40.06 14.75 2.49
C PRO A 662 -40.77 15.29 3.73
N MET A 663 -41.48 14.42 4.43
CA MET A 663 -42.27 14.82 5.60
C MET A 663 -41.79 14.09 6.85
N PRO A 664 -41.56 14.80 7.97
CA PRO A 664 -41.15 14.16 9.20
C PRO A 664 -42.24 13.26 9.76
N VAL A 665 -41.87 12.11 10.25
CA VAL A 665 -42.73 11.21 11.02
C VAL A 665 -42.48 11.48 12.50
N TRP A 666 -43.41 12.13 13.15
CA TRP A 666 -43.34 12.49 14.56
C TRP A 666 -43.67 11.30 15.46
N SER A 667 -43.29 11.37 16.73
CA SER A 667 -43.48 10.27 17.70
C SER A 667 -44.95 9.94 18.01
N ASP A 668 -45.85 10.91 17.81
CA ASP A 668 -47.30 10.77 17.98
C ASP A 668 -48.04 10.40 16.67
N ALA A 669 -47.32 10.30 15.55
CA ALA A 669 -47.90 9.91 14.28
C ALA A 669 -48.38 8.44 14.30
N SER A 670 -49.61 8.22 13.93
CA SER A 670 -50.25 6.91 13.88
C SER A 670 -50.86 6.58 12.52
N GLN A 671 -51.01 7.56 11.66
CA GLN A 671 -51.63 7.42 10.35
C GLN A 671 -50.86 8.17 9.26
N VAL A 672 -51.09 7.79 8.01
CA VAL A 672 -50.59 8.49 6.80
C VAL A 672 -51.79 9.00 6.04
N ALA A 673 -51.76 10.30 5.71
CA ALA A 673 -52.73 10.95 4.85
C ALA A 673 -52.12 11.21 3.46
N CYS A 674 -52.86 10.83 2.40
CA CYS A 674 -52.48 11.01 1.00
C CYS A 674 -53.51 11.85 0.27
N LEU A 675 -53.08 12.95 -0.34
CA LEU A 675 -53.90 13.83 -1.17
C LEU A 675 -53.57 13.63 -2.65
N ALA A 676 -54.48 13.10 -3.44
CA ALA A 676 -54.32 12.89 -4.87
C ALA A 676 -55.14 13.92 -5.68
N LEU A 677 -54.62 14.28 -6.86
CA LEU A 677 -55.27 15.12 -7.84
C LEU A 677 -55.68 14.27 -9.04
N GLY A 678 -56.95 14.31 -9.38
CA GLY A 678 -57.53 13.62 -10.53
C GLY A 678 -57.53 14.46 -11.81
N ALA A 679 -57.92 13.83 -12.93
CA ALA A 679 -57.88 14.42 -14.28
C ALA A 679 -58.76 15.67 -14.48
N LYS A 680 -59.78 15.88 -13.64
CA LYS A 680 -60.72 17.06 -13.67
C LYS A 680 -60.44 18.04 -12.53
N ASP A 681 -59.20 18.09 -12.02
CA ASP A 681 -58.84 18.86 -10.85
C ASP A 681 -59.61 18.47 -9.55
N GLU A 682 -60.15 17.26 -9.51
CA GLU A 682 -60.81 16.73 -8.33
C GLU A 682 -59.77 16.16 -7.37
N THR A 683 -59.83 16.55 -6.11
CA THR A 683 -58.92 16.01 -5.09
C THR A 683 -59.55 14.84 -4.36
N ARG A 684 -58.72 13.85 -4.01
CA ARG A 684 -59.12 12.70 -3.22
C ARG A 684 -58.18 12.53 -2.02
N LEU A 685 -58.77 12.26 -0.86
CA LEU A 685 -58.08 12.05 0.40
C LEU A 685 -58.19 10.57 0.80
N LEU A 686 -57.08 9.96 1.14
CA LEU A 686 -57.01 8.64 1.77
C LEU A 686 -56.17 8.76 3.04
N VAL A 687 -56.67 8.16 4.13
CA VAL A 687 -55.95 8.05 5.39
C VAL A 687 -55.86 6.56 5.75
N PHE A 688 -54.70 6.08 6.16
CA PHE A 688 -54.50 4.68 6.54
C PHE A 688 -53.47 4.58 7.68
N GLY A 689 -53.33 3.42 8.31
CA GLY A 689 -52.42 3.21 9.45
C GLY A 689 -50.94 3.36 9.07
N LEU A 690 -50.15 3.99 9.91
CA LEU A 690 -48.71 4.14 9.73
C LEU A 690 -47.99 2.79 9.72
N ASP A 691 -48.54 1.78 10.40
CA ASP A 691 -48.07 0.40 10.45
C ASP A 691 -48.14 -0.33 9.09
N GLU A 692 -48.97 0.17 8.15
CA GLU A 692 -48.99 -0.32 6.77
C GLU A 692 -47.77 0.14 5.92
N MET A 693 -46.94 1.04 6.44
CA MET A 693 -45.73 1.54 5.75
C MET A 693 -44.56 0.61 5.92
N LYS A 694 -43.65 0.64 4.95
CA LYS A 694 -42.34 -0.06 5.04
C LYS A 694 -41.23 0.92 5.33
N MET A 695 -40.34 0.52 6.22
CA MET A 695 -39.07 1.21 6.42
C MET A 695 -38.04 0.60 5.49
N LEU A 696 -37.35 1.43 4.69
CA LEU A 696 -36.33 1.00 3.72
C LEU A 696 -35.01 1.78 3.95
N SER A 697 -34.07 1.16 4.65
CA SER A 697 -32.74 1.75 4.92
C SER A 697 -31.88 1.86 3.67
N SER A 698 -32.09 1.01 2.67
CA SER A 698 -31.34 1.04 1.39
C SER A 698 -32.04 1.89 0.32
N GLY A 699 -33.20 2.50 0.62
CA GLY A 699 -34.02 3.17 -0.36
C GLY A 699 -34.79 2.20 -1.28
N GLY A 700 -35.37 2.71 -2.35
CA GLY A 700 -36.12 1.93 -3.34
C GLY A 700 -37.37 2.63 -3.86
N ARG A 701 -38.30 1.87 -4.44
CA ARG A 701 -39.60 2.38 -4.95
C ARG A 701 -40.63 2.56 -3.83
N GLY A 702 -40.53 1.74 -2.78
CA GLY A 702 -41.48 1.72 -1.70
C GLY A 702 -42.76 0.93 -2.01
N VAL A 703 -43.84 1.25 -1.27
CA VAL A 703 -45.17 0.64 -1.39
C VAL A 703 -46.15 1.62 -2.01
N THR A 704 -47.19 1.12 -2.68
CA THR A 704 -48.26 1.96 -3.18
C THR A 704 -49.02 2.61 -2.01
N LEU A 705 -49.04 3.93 -1.95
CA LEU A 705 -49.74 4.70 -0.90
C LEU A 705 -51.25 4.86 -1.20
N ILE A 706 -51.55 5.27 -2.41
CA ILE A 706 -52.92 5.54 -2.88
C ILE A 706 -53.10 5.01 -4.30
N GLY A 707 -54.25 4.47 -4.63
CA GLY A 707 -54.57 4.02 -5.98
C GLY A 707 -54.80 5.22 -6.90
N LEU A 708 -53.99 5.32 -7.96
CA LEU A 708 -54.07 6.37 -8.98
C LEU A 708 -54.37 5.75 -10.34
N ASP A 709 -55.22 6.40 -11.13
CA ASP A 709 -55.49 6.08 -12.53
C ASP A 709 -54.56 6.91 -13.44
N GLY A 710 -54.37 6.54 -14.70
CA GLY A 710 -53.34 7.01 -15.62
C GLY A 710 -53.01 8.51 -15.67
N ASN A 711 -53.96 9.40 -15.37
CA ASN A 711 -53.78 10.86 -15.37
C ASN A 711 -53.83 11.47 -13.97
N GLU A 712 -53.80 10.67 -12.92
CA GLU A 712 -53.89 11.15 -11.55
C GLU A 712 -52.46 11.21 -10.92
N GLN A 713 -52.29 12.14 -10.02
CA GLN A 713 -50.99 12.32 -9.31
C GLN A 713 -51.22 12.44 -7.81
N LEU A 714 -50.28 11.86 -7.03
CA LEU A 714 -50.20 12.17 -5.63
C LEU A 714 -49.58 13.57 -5.47
N LEU A 715 -50.30 14.48 -4.78
CA LEU A 715 -49.82 15.83 -4.49
C LEU A 715 -48.99 15.90 -3.21
N GLN A 716 -49.47 15.24 -2.15
CA GLN A 716 -48.85 15.25 -0.85
C GLN A 716 -49.09 13.92 -0.10
N ALA A 717 -48.13 13.53 0.71
CA ALA A 717 -48.27 12.47 1.69
C ALA A 717 -47.74 12.97 3.04
N LEU A 718 -48.51 12.84 4.12
CA LEU A 718 -48.18 13.33 5.46
C LEU A 718 -48.34 12.22 6.49
N ALA A 719 -47.46 12.21 7.49
CA ALA A 719 -47.71 11.48 8.72
C ALA A 719 -48.53 12.36 9.67
N ILE A 720 -49.63 11.84 10.23
CA ILE A 720 -50.53 12.57 11.11
C ILE A 720 -50.78 11.79 12.41
N GLY A 721 -50.96 12.55 13.50
CA GLY A 721 -51.34 12.03 14.80
C GLY A 721 -52.85 12.19 15.05
N GLN A 722 -53.27 12.02 16.31
CA GLN A 722 -54.68 12.15 16.74
C GLN A 722 -55.26 13.55 16.52
N ALA A 723 -54.40 14.58 16.48
CA ALA A 723 -54.81 15.95 16.22
C ALA A 723 -55.33 16.18 14.80
N GLY A 724 -55.13 15.22 13.89
CA GLY A 724 -55.67 15.24 12.53
C GLY A 724 -54.89 16.12 11.56
N LEU A 725 -55.58 16.64 10.53
CA LEU A 725 -54.96 17.46 9.47
C LEU A 725 -55.82 18.69 9.11
N VAL A 726 -55.16 19.68 8.53
CA VAL A 726 -55.81 20.85 7.93
C VAL A 726 -55.75 20.74 6.42
N LEU A 727 -56.91 20.81 5.74
CA LEU A 727 -56.97 21.03 4.32
C LEU A 727 -57.01 22.52 4.03
N SER A 728 -56.26 22.99 3.06
CA SER A 728 -56.17 24.38 2.63
C SER A 728 -56.41 24.52 1.13
N GLY A 729 -56.96 25.64 0.72
CA GLY A 729 -57.24 25.91 -0.68
C GLY A 729 -57.92 27.27 -0.92
N ALA A 730 -58.52 27.43 -2.09
CA ALA A 730 -59.21 28.68 -2.46
C ALA A 730 -60.67 28.46 -2.65
N GLY A 731 -61.51 29.29 -2.04
CA GLY A 731 -62.96 29.34 -2.27
C GLY A 731 -63.31 29.90 -3.66
N ARG A 732 -64.55 29.87 -4.03
CA ARG A 732 -65.06 30.39 -5.31
C ARG A 732 -64.74 31.85 -5.61
N SER A 733 -64.48 32.65 -4.57
CA SER A 733 -64.07 34.05 -4.67
C SER A 733 -62.53 34.23 -4.73
N GLY A 734 -61.75 33.14 -4.80
CA GLY A 734 -60.26 33.16 -4.73
C GLY A 734 -59.73 33.42 -3.34
N LYS A 735 -60.52 33.61 -2.30
CA LYS A 735 -60.05 33.82 -0.93
C LYS A 735 -59.53 32.52 -0.33
N PRO A 736 -58.39 32.54 0.44
CA PRO A 736 -57.85 31.38 1.14
C PRO A 736 -58.94 30.82 2.12
N GLN A 737 -59.12 29.51 2.12
CA GLN A 737 -59.98 28.80 3.06
C GLN A 737 -59.24 27.60 3.63
N GLN A 738 -59.54 27.25 4.87
CA GLN A 738 -58.94 26.09 5.58
C GLN A 738 -60.05 25.32 6.30
N GLN A 739 -59.91 24.01 6.39
CA GLN A 739 -60.79 23.16 7.17
C GLN A 739 -59.97 22.11 7.92
N ILE A 740 -60.22 21.99 9.22
CA ILE A 740 -59.63 21.00 10.07
C ILE A 740 -60.44 19.72 10.00
N LEU A 741 -59.74 18.59 9.80
CA LEU A 741 -60.33 17.26 9.87
C LEU A 741 -59.71 16.50 11.05
N VAL A 742 -60.52 16.21 12.06
CA VAL A 742 -60.13 15.49 13.27
C VAL A 742 -61.19 14.50 13.70
N GLY A 743 -60.82 13.36 14.26
CA GLY A 743 -61.77 12.38 14.82
C GLY A 743 -62.82 11.93 13.82
N GLY A 744 -64.14 12.14 14.13
CA GLY A 744 -65.28 11.77 13.28
C GLY A 744 -65.29 12.42 11.89
N ALA A 745 -64.72 13.64 11.74
CA ALA A 745 -64.60 14.31 10.46
C ALA A 745 -63.53 13.66 9.54
N LEU A 746 -62.54 12.96 10.09
CA LEU A 746 -61.52 12.24 9.37
C LEU A 746 -61.95 10.81 8.99
N ALA A 747 -62.83 10.21 9.79
CA ALA A 747 -63.31 8.83 9.65
C ALA A 747 -63.78 8.42 8.23
N PRO A 748 -64.52 9.27 7.44
CA PRO A 748 -64.95 8.92 6.10
C PRO A 748 -63.74 8.63 5.12
N TYR A 749 -62.57 9.17 5.38
CA TYR A 749 -61.39 9.06 4.54
C TYR A 749 -60.42 7.96 5.00
N VAL A 750 -60.70 7.34 6.13
CA VAL A 750 -59.90 6.22 6.65
C VAL A 750 -60.20 4.96 5.86
N GLY A 751 -59.18 4.28 5.41
CA GLY A 751 -59.25 3.04 4.64
C GLY A 751 -57.91 2.29 4.67
N LYS A 752 -57.81 1.20 3.90
CA LYS A 752 -56.55 0.46 3.73
C LYS A 752 -55.67 1.16 2.69
N ARG A 753 -54.39 1.06 2.86
CA ARG A 753 -53.35 1.52 1.91
C ARG A 753 -53.68 1.03 0.48
N ALA A 754 -53.25 1.78 -0.52
CA ALA A 754 -53.43 1.49 -1.96
C ALA A 754 -54.90 1.58 -2.46
N ARG A 755 -55.87 2.02 -1.63
CA ARG A 755 -57.23 2.35 -2.08
C ARG A 755 -57.24 3.73 -2.76
N ARG A 756 -58.30 4.02 -3.53
CA ARG A 756 -58.45 5.29 -4.29
C ARG A 756 -58.69 6.54 -3.42
N GLY A 757 -59.13 6.38 -2.20
CA GLY A 757 -59.60 7.48 -1.36
C GLY A 757 -60.92 8.07 -1.79
N LYS A 758 -61.40 9.12 -1.10
CA LYS A 758 -62.67 9.79 -1.34
C LYS A 758 -62.48 11.31 -1.51
N SER A 759 -63.33 11.93 -2.32
CA SER A 759 -63.36 13.41 -2.45
C SER A 759 -63.76 14.06 -1.14
N PRO A 760 -62.99 15.05 -0.63
CA PRO A 760 -63.29 15.76 0.58
C PRO A 760 -64.65 16.52 0.44
N ALA A 761 -65.53 16.33 1.41
CA ALA A 761 -66.86 17.01 1.44
C ALA A 761 -66.64 18.45 1.95
N ILE A 762 -66.02 19.31 1.15
CA ILE A 762 -65.73 20.71 1.47
C ILE A 762 -66.14 21.67 0.37
N LYS A 763 -66.33 22.97 0.72
CA LYS A 763 -66.87 24.01 -0.18
C LYS A 763 -65.81 24.80 -0.96
N PHE A 764 -64.56 24.37 -0.94
CA PHE A 764 -63.41 25.04 -1.63
C PHE A 764 -62.52 24.01 -2.37
N LYS A 765 -61.78 24.46 -3.35
CA LYS A 765 -60.85 23.62 -4.08
C LYS A 765 -59.60 23.40 -3.20
N VAL A 766 -59.29 22.14 -2.83
CA VAL A 766 -58.15 21.80 -1.99
C VAL A 766 -56.88 21.96 -2.82
N ALA A 767 -55.92 22.73 -2.31
CA ALA A 767 -54.60 22.93 -2.90
C ALA A 767 -53.51 22.22 -2.13
N GLY A 768 -53.72 21.87 -0.85
CA GLY A 768 -52.74 21.23 -0.02
C GLY A 768 -53.26 20.84 1.36
N MET A 769 -52.45 20.14 2.09
CA MET A 769 -52.72 19.73 3.47
C MET A 769 -51.49 19.89 4.38
N ARG A 770 -51.74 20.06 5.68
CA ARG A 770 -50.68 20.05 6.71
C ARG A 770 -51.17 19.27 7.93
N PRO A 771 -50.25 18.65 8.72
CA PRO A 771 -50.64 18.05 9.97
C PRO A 771 -51.00 19.12 11.00
N VAL A 772 -51.87 18.80 11.94
CA VAL A 772 -52.06 19.60 13.16
C VAL A 772 -51.05 19.09 14.18
N LEU A 773 -50.14 19.96 14.60
CA LEU A 773 -49.11 19.61 15.59
C LEU A 773 -49.64 19.91 17.01
N PRO A 774 -49.32 19.06 18.01
CA PRO A 774 -49.72 19.32 19.40
C PRO A 774 -49.19 20.67 19.88
N GLY A 775 -50.07 21.50 20.43
CA GLY A 775 -49.74 22.81 21.01
C GLY A 775 -49.63 23.98 20.03
N GLN A 776 -49.86 23.81 18.75
CA GLN A 776 -50.00 24.90 17.77
C GLN A 776 -51.49 25.24 17.59
N PRO A 777 -51.88 26.53 17.51
CA PRO A 777 -53.27 26.89 17.12
C PRO A 777 -53.54 26.36 15.71
N ALA A 778 -54.67 25.75 15.56
CA ALA A 778 -55.11 25.09 14.35
C ALA A 778 -55.34 26.06 13.17
#